data_a2bf3eec6fc634ccfc12f55c505c592b
#
_entry.id   a2bf3eec6fc634ccfc12f55c505c592b
#
_cell.length_a   1.000
_cell.length_b   1.000
_cell.length_c   1.000
_cell.angle_alpha   90.00
_cell.angle_beta   90.00
_cell.angle_gamma   90.00
#
_symmetry.space_group_name_H-M   'P 1'
#
loop_
_entity.id
_entity.type
_entity.pdbx_description
1 polymer ?
#
loop_
_entity_poly.entity_id
_entity_poly.type
_entity_poly.pdbx_seq_one_letter_code
_entity_poly.pdbx_strand_id
1 'polypeptide(L)'
;MSFGLLKSRPTVMGAALLTLAAIVMTRLPLVSDLGFEFAMVMTPLAACTTGFMAIALLRIARGHAERQNYRPGRVFLSIEGACLAALIPPLIVITVQSAVSGFCNPLEGIGFYLLLPGITALLATSTGLLCGLASGRPRLLFVGFVLAVLGVGVYRLLSQPSVFAYNPLIGYFPGPIYDEIVRITPTLLMARAMDFAAAVAVLSGGYTLFDPVTGTLRFRRLVQRFSWPQEARASLARLVCLFACTIVGTAWFFRAPLGITIDRAYIIETLGGHKQTEHFDIYYDLNASTAKNIELVALDHEFQLRRLIDYLRIAPPPGRIRSFIYATPKQKKRLMGAEETSVERPGDDEMHLNDEPFPHPVLKHELAHVLASAFGNGLYGGSYKMGFHEGLAVAADWEDGRLTAHQWSRAIRILGLSPPMESLTGTFGFWTAAPSRAYTLCGSFVRFLIDRHGVERFKKAFPEGDVASAYGQSLPTLIHQWEAFVDSIPLADSELRIARQVFETPGIFERRCPHEAALLNYEAHRAYGEQRYRSAIRSFERADQAQPNVASTLRGLLFSTYYAQNYAYTDSLATAILRRPSSSVGLKVDALMIQGDLAWKRDDRSVAQERYRSALSQHASERTDREAIVKLATLDRRRVQRSMRDYLLAHPDEGYKIRVVGDALRIDADFAVGHYLIGRRLFQEESFRSAIPYFVKAYTLTIEDPLLREENLRLLGLCYFYEKNYDHASEVFKQIASTSDAAAKRVRMQEWVERCRWFATRKGSPG
;
A
#
# COMPACT_ATOMS: atom_id res chain seq x y z
N MET A 1 -47.06 17.90 -11.48
CA MET A 1 -46.80 16.60 -10.88
C MET A 1 -45.35 16.46 -10.35
N SER A 2 -44.34 16.90 -11.05
CA SER A 2 -42.94 16.86 -10.58
C SER A 2 -42.71 17.65 -9.27
N PHE A 3 -43.24 18.86 -9.12
CA PHE A 3 -43.14 19.67 -7.90
C PHE A 3 -43.84 19.06 -6.68
N GLY A 4 -44.90 18.26 -6.86
CA GLY A 4 -45.60 17.59 -5.77
C GLY A 4 -44.80 16.42 -5.16
N LEU A 5 -44.04 15.69 -5.99
CA LEU A 5 -43.20 14.58 -5.51
C LEU A 5 -41.99 15.10 -4.72
N LEU A 6 -41.37 16.21 -5.07
CA LEU A 6 -40.29 16.83 -4.35
C LEU A 6 -40.69 17.24 -2.91
N LYS A 7 -41.91 17.69 -2.70
CA LYS A 7 -42.46 18.08 -1.39
C LYS A 7 -43.11 16.91 -0.65
N SER A 8 -43.11 15.71 -1.21
CA SER A 8 -43.72 14.55 -0.56
C SER A 8 -42.96 14.11 0.68
N ARG A 9 -43.70 13.52 1.66
CA ARG A 9 -43.09 12.99 2.90
C ARG A 9 -41.89 12.07 2.65
N PRO A 10 -41.92 11.07 1.73
CA PRO A 10 -40.79 10.20 1.47
C PRO A 10 -39.54 10.96 1.01
N THR A 11 -39.67 11.95 0.15
CA THR A 11 -38.55 12.75 -0.36
C THR A 11 -37.94 13.59 0.74
N VAL A 12 -38.77 14.29 1.52
CA VAL A 12 -38.30 15.11 2.64
C VAL A 12 -37.61 14.25 3.69
N MET A 13 -38.20 13.11 4.08
CA MET A 13 -37.60 12.18 5.05
C MET A 13 -36.29 11.59 4.54
N GLY A 14 -36.22 11.18 3.28
CA GLY A 14 -35.00 10.64 2.69
C GLY A 14 -33.87 11.68 2.63
N ALA A 15 -34.20 12.91 2.18
CA ALA A 15 -33.25 14.01 2.18
C ALA A 15 -32.78 14.36 3.61
N ALA A 16 -33.69 14.40 4.58
CA ALA A 16 -33.35 14.66 5.99
C ALA A 16 -32.42 13.58 6.56
N LEU A 17 -32.69 12.29 6.29
CA LEU A 17 -31.85 11.18 6.73
C LEU A 17 -30.43 11.29 6.18
N LEU A 18 -30.28 11.50 4.87
CA LEU A 18 -28.98 11.64 4.21
C LEU A 18 -28.23 12.90 4.71
N THR A 19 -28.95 13.99 4.95
CA THR A 19 -28.39 15.23 5.49
C THR A 19 -27.90 15.03 6.93
N LEU A 20 -28.69 14.35 7.76
CA LEU A 20 -28.28 14.02 9.14
C LEU A 20 -27.02 13.15 9.14
N ALA A 21 -26.95 12.15 8.26
CA ALA A 21 -25.75 11.35 8.09
C ALA A 21 -24.54 12.22 7.70
N ALA A 22 -24.70 13.14 6.76
CA ALA A 22 -23.65 14.08 6.37
C ALA A 22 -23.21 14.95 7.54
N ILE A 23 -24.14 15.49 8.36
CA ILE A 23 -23.84 16.28 9.55
C ILE A 23 -23.02 15.45 10.56
N VAL A 24 -23.39 14.20 10.81
CA VAL A 24 -22.61 13.31 11.69
C VAL A 24 -21.20 13.11 11.14
N MET A 25 -21.07 12.86 9.83
CA MET A 25 -19.78 12.65 9.18
C MET A 25 -18.84 13.86 9.30
N THR A 26 -19.35 15.08 9.39
CA THR A 26 -18.48 16.28 9.61
C THR A 26 -17.69 16.23 10.92
N ARG A 27 -18.03 15.33 11.84
CA ARG A 27 -17.36 15.15 13.14
C ARG A 27 -16.43 13.94 13.17
N LEU A 28 -16.39 13.15 12.11
CA LEU A 28 -15.59 11.92 12.05
C LEU A 28 -14.34 12.15 11.18
N PRO A 29 -13.16 11.68 11.61
CA PRO A 29 -11.95 11.80 10.81
C PRO A 29 -12.11 11.09 9.45
N LEU A 30 -11.39 11.53 8.45
CA LEU A 30 -11.39 11.09 7.05
C LEU A 30 -12.68 11.41 6.26
N VAL A 31 -13.86 11.27 6.85
CA VAL A 31 -15.15 11.51 6.17
C VAL A 31 -15.69 12.93 6.40
N SER A 32 -14.95 13.78 7.10
CA SER A 32 -15.33 15.17 7.40
C SER A 32 -15.14 16.15 6.24
N ASP A 33 -14.47 15.73 5.18
CA ASP A 33 -14.20 16.53 3.99
C ASP A 33 -14.85 15.93 2.74
N LEU A 34 -15.15 16.79 1.75
CA LEU A 34 -15.66 16.37 0.45
C LEU A 34 -14.56 15.63 -0.31
N GLY A 35 -14.58 14.29 -0.25
CA GLY A 35 -13.60 13.41 -0.82
C GLY A 35 -14.14 12.01 -1.10
N PHE A 36 -13.23 11.10 -1.37
CA PHE A 36 -13.55 9.70 -1.66
C PHE A 36 -14.28 9.02 -0.50
N GLU A 37 -13.77 9.16 0.74
CA GLU A 37 -14.29 8.46 1.92
C GLU A 37 -15.70 8.90 2.26
N PHE A 38 -15.98 10.20 2.20
CA PHE A 38 -17.33 10.71 2.35
C PHE A 38 -18.27 10.12 1.29
N ALA A 39 -17.86 10.16 0.02
CA ALA A 39 -18.67 9.63 -1.08
C ALA A 39 -18.87 8.11 -0.93
N MET A 40 -17.84 7.36 -0.52
CA MET A 40 -17.92 5.91 -0.30
C MET A 40 -18.94 5.55 0.78
N VAL A 41 -18.92 6.23 1.94
CA VAL A 41 -19.87 5.96 3.03
C VAL A 41 -21.28 6.42 2.66
N MET A 42 -21.43 7.53 1.93
CA MET A 42 -22.73 8.00 1.45
C MET A 42 -23.36 7.07 0.42
N THR A 43 -22.58 6.27 -0.31
CA THR A 43 -23.09 5.43 -1.42
C THR A 43 -24.10 4.38 -0.96
N PRO A 44 -23.82 3.48 0.00
CA PRO A 44 -24.81 2.51 0.47
C PRO A 44 -26.00 3.18 1.17
N LEU A 45 -25.79 4.30 1.85
CA LEU A 45 -26.89 5.07 2.45
C LEU A 45 -27.81 5.64 1.37
N ALA A 46 -27.25 6.18 0.30
CA ALA A 46 -28.01 6.65 -0.86
C ALA A 46 -28.77 5.51 -1.54
N ALA A 47 -28.11 4.34 -1.76
CA ALA A 47 -28.73 3.15 -2.34
C ALA A 47 -29.99 2.72 -1.58
N CYS A 48 -29.86 2.51 -0.28
CA CYS A 48 -30.97 2.08 0.57
C CYS A 48 -32.08 3.14 0.60
N THR A 49 -31.71 4.40 0.85
CA THR A 49 -32.69 5.49 0.99
C THR A 49 -33.47 5.72 -0.31
N THR A 50 -32.79 5.84 -1.46
CA THR A 50 -33.45 6.14 -2.73
C THR A 50 -34.26 4.98 -3.26
N GLY A 51 -33.82 3.72 -3.07
CA GLY A 51 -34.61 2.56 -3.45
C GLY A 51 -35.93 2.43 -2.66
N PHE A 52 -35.91 2.63 -1.33
CA PHE A 52 -37.14 2.66 -0.55
C PHE A 52 -38.00 3.89 -0.85
N MET A 53 -37.40 5.05 -1.10
CA MET A 53 -38.11 6.25 -1.57
C MET A 53 -38.85 5.98 -2.88
N ALA A 54 -38.20 5.35 -3.86
CA ALA A 54 -38.81 5.04 -5.16
C ALA A 54 -40.05 4.17 -4.99
N ILE A 55 -40.00 3.14 -4.16
CA ILE A 55 -41.16 2.28 -3.83
C ILE A 55 -42.30 3.10 -3.20
N ALA A 56 -41.98 3.99 -2.25
CA ALA A 56 -42.96 4.83 -1.57
C ALA A 56 -43.59 5.88 -2.53
N LEU A 57 -42.75 6.54 -3.34
CA LEU A 57 -43.19 7.54 -4.31
C LEU A 57 -44.03 6.93 -5.42
N LEU A 58 -43.75 5.71 -5.86
CA LEU A 58 -44.56 5.00 -6.84
C LEU A 58 -45.97 4.73 -6.29
N ARG A 59 -46.11 4.38 -5.02
CA ARG A 59 -47.46 4.21 -4.37
C ARG A 59 -48.23 5.50 -4.35
N ILE A 60 -47.60 6.63 -4.00
CA ILE A 60 -48.23 7.95 -4.02
C ILE A 60 -48.66 8.33 -5.45
N ALA A 61 -47.77 8.09 -6.43
CA ALA A 61 -48.04 8.40 -7.83
C ALA A 61 -49.22 7.57 -8.37
N ARG A 62 -49.40 6.30 -7.97
CA ARG A 62 -50.54 5.45 -8.34
C ARG A 62 -51.83 5.98 -7.74
N GLY A 63 -51.89 6.37 -6.49
CA GLY A 63 -53.08 6.93 -5.86
C GLY A 63 -53.55 8.27 -6.49
N HIS A 64 -52.65 9.00 -7.12
CA HIS A 64 -52.97 10.22 -7.87
C HIS A 64 -53.34 9.91 -9.35
N ALA A 65 -52.90 8.77 -9.90
CA ALA A 65 -53.12 8.38 -11.28
C ALA A 65 -54.60 8.06 -11.58
N GLU A 66 -55.36 7.61 -10.58
CA GLU A 66 -56.79 7.37 -10.69
C GLU A 66 -57.59 8.66 -10.96
N ARG A 67 -56.99 9.83 -10.78
CA ARG A 67 -57.61 11.17 -10.91
C ARG A 67 -57.18 11.99 -12.12
N GLN A 68 -56.14 11.59 -12.89
CA GLN A 68 -55.56 12.36 -13.99
C GLN A 68 -54.91 11.47 -15.05
N ASN A 69 -54.73 12.00 -16.30
CA ASN A 69 -54.04 11.33 -17.42
C ASN A 69 -52.65 10.83 -17.01
N TYR A 70 -52.54 9.54 -16.69
CA TYR A 70 -51.28 8.89 -16.23
C TYR A 70 -50.32 8.71 -17.38
N ARG A 71 -49.15 9.40 -17.31
CA ARG A 71 -48.04 9.24 -18.25
C ARG A 71 -46.86 8.54 -17.55
N PRO A 72 -46.72 7.21 -17.67
CA PRO A 72 -45.74 6.42 -16.86
C PRO A 72 -44.31 6.92 -16.99
N GLY A 73 -43.84 7.27 -18.18
CA GLY A 73 -42.48 7.78 -18.37
C GLY A 73 -42.17 9.09 -17.62
N ARG A 74 -43.16 10.02 -17.57
CA ARG A 74 -43.01 11.25 -16.78
C ARG A 74 -42.98 10.94 -15.25
N VAL A 75 -43.75 9.97 -14.82
CA VAL A 75 -43.77 9.54 -13.42
C VAL A 75 -42.43 8.95 -13.01
N PHE A 76 -41.90 8.01 -13.81
CA PHE A 76 -40.62 7.38 -13.55
C PHE A 76 -39.47 8.40 -13.46
N LEU A 77 -39.37 9.27 -14.47
CA LEU A 77 -38.35 10.35 -14.47
C LEU A 77 -38.57 11.36 -13.34
N SER A 78 -39.79 11.62 -12.90
CA SER A 78 -40.05 12.50 -11.75
C SER A 78 -39.63 11.85 -10.43
N ILE A 79 -39.78 10.55 -10.30
CA ILE A 79 -39.29 9.79 -9.12
C ILE A 79 -37.79 9.76 -9.12
N GLU A 80 -37.12 9.48 -10.25
CA GLU A 80 -35.66 9.56 -10.38
C GLU A 80 -35.14 10.95 -9.96
N GLY A 81 -35.75 12.02 -10.52
CA GLY A 81 -35.38 13.40 -10.17
C GLY A 81 -35.61 13.73 -8.70
N ALA A 82 -36.68 13.22 -8.05
CA ALA A 82 -36.91 13.43 -6.63
C ALA A 82 -35.88 12.69 -5.75
N CYS A 83 -35.49 11.48 -6.14
CA CYS A 83 -34.45 10.71 -5.44
C CYS A 83 -33.07 11.34 -5.58
N LEU A 84 -32.71 11.83 -6.78
CA LEU A 84 -31.46 12.57 -6.98
C LEU A 84 -31.45 13.92 -6.24
N ALA A 85 -32.58 14.63 -6.20
CA ALA A 85 -32.68 15.88 -5.44
C ALA A 85 -32.45 15.70 -3.94
N ALA A 86 -32.74 14.52 -3.38
CA ALA A 86 -32.47 14.18 -1.99
C ALA A 86 -30.96 14.13 -1.67
N LEU A 87 -30.07 14.01 -2.68
CA LEU A 87 -28.61 14.05 -2.52
C LEU A 87 -28.03 15.48 -2.48
N ILE A 88 -28.82 16.51 -2.82
CA ILE A 88 -28.33 17.89 -2.86
C ILE A 88 -28.04 18.44 -1.46
N PRO A 89 -28.93 18.33 -0.46
CA PRO A 89 -28.64 18.87 0.87
C PRO A 89 -27.40 18.29 1.55
N PRO A 90 -27.14 16.95 1.56
CA PRO A 90 -25.90 16.40 2.12
C PRO A 90 -24.64 16.89 1.38
N LEU A 91 -24.71 17.08 0.04
CA LEU A 91 -23.60 17.67 -0.71
C LEU A 91 -23.32 19.11 -0.28
N ILE A 92 -24.35 19.92 -0.05
CA ILE A 92 -24.20 21.30 0.44
C ILE A 92 -23.54 21.28 1.82
N VAL A 93 -23.99 20.44 2.74
CA VAL A 93 -23.44 20.34 4.09
C VAL A 93 -21.95 20.06 4.06
N ILE A 94 -21.53 19.01 3.33
CA ILE A 94 -20.11 18.63 3.29
C ILE A 94 -19.27 19.66 2.54
N THR A 95 -19.81 20.30 1.49
CA THR A 95 -19.11 21.34 0.75
C THR A 95 -18.88 22.59 1.64
N VAL A 96 -19.86 22.99 2.43
CA VAL A 96 -19.71 24.10 3.39
C VAL A 96 -18.68 23.74 4.46
N GLN A 97 -18.74 22.52 5.01
CA GLN A 97 -17.76 22.05 5.97
C GLN A 97 -16.34 22.08 5.39
N SER A 98 -16.14 21.54 4.18
CA SER A 98 -14.84 21.56 3.51
C SER A 98 -14.35 22.95 3.18
N ALA A 99 -15.25 23.91 2.88
CA ALA A 99 -14.88 25.30 2.69
C ALA A 99 -14.38 25.95 3.98
N VAL A 100 -15.00 25.64 5.12
CA VAL A 100 -14.60 26.16 6.44
C VAL A 100 -13.27 25.54 6.90
N SER A 101 -13.11 24.24 6.70
CA SER A 101 -11.89 23.53 7.06
C SER A 101 -10.74 23.74 6.05
N GLY A 102 -11.03 24.25 4.83
CA GLY A 102 -10.14 24.39 3.67
C GLY A 102 -10.20 23.12 2.80
N PHE A 103 -10.51 23.30 1.53
CA PHE A 103 -10.63 22.19 0.58
C PHE A 103 -9.31 21.46 0.38
N CYS A 104 -9.38 20.11 0.30
CA CYS A 104 -8.28 19.28 -0.17
C CYS A 104 -8.23 19.29 -1.71
N ASN A 105 -9.24 18.70 -2.35
CA ASN A 105 -9.40 18.68 -3.81
C ASN A 105 -10.90 18.72 -4.16
N PRO A 106 -11.54 19.90 -4.25
CA PRO A 106 -12.99 20.01 -4.39
C PRO A 106 -13.52 19.43 -5.69
N LEU A 107 -12.79 19.55 -6.80
CA LEU A 107 -13.26 19.04 -8.11
C LEU A 107 -13.31 17.51 -8.11
N GLU A 108 -12.26 16.86 -7.60
CA GLU A 108 -12.23 15.40 -7.49
C GLU A 108 -13.26 14.89 -6.46
N GLY A 109 -13.43 15.60 -5.35
CA GLY A 109 -14.46 15.30 -4.35
C GLY A 109 -15.90 15.35 -4.92
N ILE A 110 -16.23 16.38 -5.69
CA ILE A 110 -17.50 16.45 -6.43
C ILE A 110 -17.60 15.29 -7.43
N GLY A 111 -16.52 15.00 -8.14
CA GLY A 111 -16.44 13.86 -9.07
C GLY A 111 -16.76 12.54 -8.38
N PHE A 112 -16.17 12.24 -7.25
CA PHE A 112 -16.49 11.04 -6.45
C PHE A 112 -17.96 11.05 -6.00
N TYR A 113 -18.48 12.19 -5.56
CA TYR A 113 -19.87 12.27 -5.11
C TYR A 113 -20.86 11.99 -6.25
N LEU A 114 -20.60 12.48 -7.44
CA LEU A 114 -21.46 12.22 -8.60
C LEU A 114 -21.33 10.77 -9.07
N LEU A 115 -20.11 10.23 -9.12
CA LEU A 115 -19.85 8.88 -9.61
C LEU A 115 -20.32 7.81 -8.61
N LEU A 116 -20.09 7.98 -7.29
CA LEU A 116 -20.41 6.94 -6.32
C LEU A 116 -21.87 7.05 -5.86
N PRO A 117 -22.30 7.92 -4.94
CA PRO A 117 -23.69 7.96 -4.52
C PRO A 117 -24.65 8.39 -5.62
N GLY A 118 -24.26 9.27 -6.57
CA GLY A 118 -25.12 9.73 -7.64
C GLY A 118 -25.57 8.62 -8.59
N ILE A 119 -24.63 7.88 -9.18
CA ILE A 119 -24.94 6.76 -10.09
C ILE A 119 -25.62 5.62 -9.34
N THR A 120 -25.18 5.33 -8.11
CA THR A 120 -25.82 4.31 -7.27
C THR A 120 -27.27 4.64 -6.95
N ALA A 121 -27.57 5.91 -6.66
CA ALA A 121 -28.95 6.34 -6.43
C ALA A 121 -29.84 6.13 -7.67
N LEU A 122 -29.35 6.41 -8.88
CA LEU A 122 -30.07 6.11 -10.13
C LEU A 122 -30.39 4.62 -10.24
N LEU A 123 -29.41 3.75 -10.04
CA LEU A 123 -29.61 2.31 -10.14
C LEU A 123 -30.56 1.78 -9.05
N ALA A 124 -30.39 2.24 -7.81
CA ALA A 124 -31.24 1.83 -6.69
C ALA A 124 -32.68 2.32 -6.87
N THR A 125 -32.89 3.55 -7.37
CA THR A 125 -34.23 4.08 -7.70
C THR A 125 -34.88 3.27 -8.80
N SER A 126 -34.18 3.04 -9.92
CA SER A 126 -34.70 2.23 -11.05
C SER A 126 -35.05 0.82 -10.60
N THR A 127 -34.24 0.19 -9.77
CA THR A 127 -34.50 -1.14 -9.19
C THR A 127 -35.67 -1.11 -8.20
N GLY A 128 -35.76 -0.09 -7.36
CA GLY A 128 -36.88 0.12 -6.44
C GLY A 128 -38.22 0.29 -7.18
N LEU A 129 -38.21 1.05 -8.30
CA LEU A 129 -39.37 1.17 -9.21
C LEU A 129 -39.73 -0.20 -9.77
N LEU A 130 -38.77 -0.96 -10.29
CA LEU A 130 -39.02 -2.29 -10.85
C LEU A 130 -39.61 -3.23 -9.79
N CYS A 131 -39.07 -3.26 -8.58
CA CYS A 131 -39.62 -4.03 -7.46
C CYS A 131 -41.05 -3.61 -7.13
N GLY A 132 -41.33 -2.31 -7.15
CA GLY A 132 -42.65 -1.74 -6.92
C GLY A 132 -43.68 -2.12 -7.98
N LEU A 133 -43.25 -2.38 -9.22
CA LEU A 133 -44.09 -2.81 -10.33
C LEU A 133 -44.27 -4.33 -10.39
N ALA A 134 -43.25 -5.10 -9.90
CA ALA A 134 -43.18 -6.55 -10.06
C ALA A 134 -43.86 -7.33 -8.94
N SER A 135 -43.99 -6.77 -7.73
CA SER A 135 -44.35 -7.55 -6.55
C SER A 135 -45.33 -6.85 -5.62
N GLY A 136 -46.24 -7.64 -4.98
CA GLY A 136 -47.08 -7.18 -3.88
C GLY A 136 -46.27 -6.87 -2.59
N ARG A 137 -45.01 -7.38 -2.47
CA ARG A 137 -44.11 -7.14 -1.33
C ARG A 137 -42.79 -6.47 -1.80
N PRO A 138 -42.87 -5.26 -2.42
CA PRO A 138 -41.76 -4.66 -3.12
C PRO A 138 -40.52 -4.37 -2.21
N ARG A 139 -40.75 -4.08 -0.92
CA ARG A 139 -39.68 -3.82 0.04
C ARG A 139 -38.83 -5.07 0.29
N LEU A 140 -39.48 -6.24 0.45
CA LEU A 140 -38.77 -7.52 0.62
C LEU A 140 -37.97 -7.89 -0.64
N LEU A 141 -38.54 -7.68 -1.82
CA LEU A 141 -37.85 -7.94 -3.06
C LEU A 141 -36.63 -7.04 -3.23
N PHE A 142 -36.73 -5.75 -2.88
CA PHE A 142 -35.62 -4.81 -2.92
C PHE A 142 -34.53 -5.18 -1.90
N VAL A 143 -34.89 -5.55 -0.66
CA VAL A 143 -33.92 -6.05 0.34
C VAL A 143 -33.23 -7.32 -0.17
N GLY A 144 -33.95 -8.26 -0.76
CA GLY A 144 -33.38 -9.45 -1.37
C GLY A 144 -32.36 -9.12 -2.47
N PHE A 145 -32.67 -8.13 -3.33
CA PHE A 145 -31.73 -7.61 -4.34
C PHE A 145 -30.46 -7.03 -3.69
N VAL A 146 -30.61 -6.17 -2.68
CA VAL A 146 -29.47 -5.57 -1.96
C VAL A 146 -28.59 -6.66 -1.36
N LEU A 147 -29.18 -7.63 -0.66
CA LEU A 147 -28.43 -8.73 -0.04
C LEU A 147 -27.75 -9.61 -1.09
N ALA A 148 -28.38 -9.87 -2.23
CA ALA A 148 -27.77 -10.64 -3.31
C ALA A 148 -26.53 -9.93 -3.90
N VAL A 149 -26.65 -8.61 -4.19
CA VAL A 149 -25.54 -7.83 -4.73
C VAL A 149 -24.37 -7.72 -3.73
N LEU A 150 -24.67 -7.51 -2.47
CA LEU A 150 -23.66 -7.49 -1.40
C LEU A 150 -23.01 -8.87 -1.23
N GLY A 151 -23.81 -9.93 -1.21
CA GLY A 151 -23.33 -11.31 -1.09
C GLY A 151 -22.40 -11.71 -2.23
N VAL A 152 -22.70 -11.34 -3.47
CA VAL A 152 -21.80 -11.55 -4.61
C VAL A 152 -20.51 -10.74 -4.44
N GLY A 153 -20.58 -9.52 -3.93
CA GLY A 153 -19.40 -8.69 -3.65
C GLY A 153 -18.49 -9.35 -2.62
N VAL A 154 -19.04 -9.78 -1.49
CA VAL A 154 -18.29 -10.48 -0.42
C VAL A 154 -17.72 -11.79 -0.93
N TYR A 155 -18.52 -12.61 -1.63
CA TYR A 155 -18.02 -13.86 -2.22
C TYR A 155 -16.80 -13.63 -3.12
N ARG A 156 -16.81 -12.60 -3.95
CA ARG A 156 -15.68 -12.26 -4.81
C ARG A 156 -14.43 -11.84 -4.04
N LEU A 157 -14.58 -10.99 -3.03
CA LEU A 157 -13.46 -10.58 -2.17
C LEU A 157 -12.84 -11.77 -1.43
N LEU A 158 -13.64 -12.76 -1.07
CA LEU A 158 -13.16 -13.97 -0.39
C LEU A 158 -12.58 -15.01 -1.36
N SER A 159 -13.04 -15.09 -2.63
CA SER A 159 -12.66 -16.15 -3.58
C SER A 159 -11.64 -15.74 -4.63
N GLN A 160 -11.41 -14.43 -4.83
CA GLN A 160 -10.49 -13.91 -5.86
C GLN A 160 -9.33 -13.14 -5.22
N PRO A 161 -8.16 -13.08 -5.88
CA PRO A 161 -6.97 -12.43 -5.33
C PRO A 161 -7.13 -10.92 -5.15
N SER A 162 -7.95 -10.27 -6.00
CA SER A 162 -8.11 -8.81 -5.96
C SER A 162 -8.67 -8.33 -4.63
N VAL A 163 -7.98 -7.38 -4.01
CA VAL A 163 -8.41 -6.74 -2.75
C VAL A 163 -9.35 -5.57 -2.97
N PHE A 164 -9.54 -5.14 -4.22
CA PHE A 164 -10.50 -4.09 -4.59
C PHE A 164 -11.81 -4.68 -5.12
N ALA A 165 -12.88 -3.91 -5.04
CA ALA A 165 -14.16 -4.28 -5.62
C ALA A 165 -14.90 -3.07 -6.20
N TYR A 166 -15.40 -3.22 -7.43
CA TYR A 166 -16.43 -2.36 -7.97
C TYR A 166 -17.79 -3.02 -7.74
N ASN A 167 -18.65 -2.37 -6.96
CA ASN A 167 -19.94 -2.90 -6.58
C ASN A 167 -21.03 -1.85 -6.86
N PRO A 168 -22.14 -2.20 -7.53
CA PRO A 168 -23.16 -1.24 -7.91
C PRO A 168 -23.82 -0.49 -6.74
N LEU A 169 -23.80 -1.07 -5.52
CA LEU A 169 -24.43 -0.48 -4.32
C LEU A 169 -23.45 0.17 -3.35
N ILE A 170 -22.18 -0.26 -3.34
CA ILE A 170 -21.11 0.32 -2.51
C ILE A 170 -20.28 1.31 -3.32
N GLY A 171 -20.30 1.20 -4.64
CA GLY A 171 -19.50 2.00 -5.56
C GLY A 171 -18.13 1.39 -5.81
N TYR A 172 -17.14 1.85 -5.09
CA TYR A 172 -15.75 1.38 -5.18
C TYR A 172 -15.20 1.13 -3.78
N PHE A 173 -14.64 -0.04 -3.57
CA PHE A 173 -13.88 -0.40 -2.38
C PHE A 173 -12.42 -0.64 -2.81
N PRO A 174 -11.47 0.19 -2.38
CA PRO A 174 -10.06 0.10 -2.78
C PRO A 174 -9.28 -1.01 -2.07
N GLY A 175 -9.88 -1.71 -1.12
CA GLY A 175 -9.23 -2.64 -0.21
C GLY A 175 -8.92 -2.00 1.15
N PRO A 176 -8.35 -2.78 2.09
CA PRO A 176 -8.01 -2.29 3.43
C PRO A 176 -6.74 -1.41 3.47
N ILE A 177 -6.25 -0.95 2.34
CA ILE A 177 -4.97 -0.25 2.18
C ILE A 177 -5.21 1.25 2.24
N TYR A 178 -5.00 1.84 3.42
CA TYR A 178 -5.32 3.24 3.69
C TYR A 178 -4.31 4.27 3.19
N ASP A 179 -3.06 3.87 2.93
CA ASP A 179 -1.99 4.80 2.53
C ASP A 179 -1.85 4.99 1.01
N GLU A 180 -2.69 4.33 0.23
CA GLU A 180 -2.64 4.43 -1.22
C GLU A 180 -3.40 5.65 -1.76
N ILE A 181 -2.91 6.16 -2.89
CA ILE A 181 -3.55 7.25 -3.61
C ILE A 181 -4.85 6.75 -4.23
N VAL A 182 -5.97 7.29 -3.80
CA VAL A 182 -7.30 7.02 -4.38
C VAL A 182 -7.66 8.14 -5.34
N ARG A 183 -7.88 7.79 -6.61
CA ARG A 183 -8.20 8.74 -7.69
C ARG A 183 -9.36 8.25 -8.55
N ILE A 184 -9.96 9.18 -9.30
CA ILE A 184 -10.90 8.83 -10.36
C ILE A 184 -10.09 8.26 -11.54
N THR A 185 -10.05 6.93 -11.61
CA THR A 185 -9.33 6.19 -12.66
C THR A 185 -10.24 5.92 -13.86
N PRO A 186 -9.68 5.66 -15.06
CA PRO A 186 -10.45 5.19 -16.20
C PRO A 186 -11.28 3.93 -15.89
N THR A 187 -10.72 3.01 -15.10
CA THR A 187 -11.43 1.78 -14.66
C THR A 187 -12.66 2.11 -13.80
N LEU A 188 -12.52 3.05 -12.85
CA LEU A 188 -13.65 3.53 -12.06
C LEU A 188 -14.73 4.15 -12.96
N LEU A 189 -14.34 4.99 -13.92
CA LEU A 189 -15.28 5.59 -14.86
C LEU A 189 -16.00 4.53 -15.69
N MET A 190 -15.30 3.51 -16.18
CA MET A 190 -15.91 2.41 -16.95
C MET A 190 -16.87 1.57 -16.09
N ALA A 191 -16.48 1.23 -14.87
CA ALA A 191 -17.33 0.49 -13.95
C ALA A 191 -18.61 1.29 -13.64
N ARG A 192 -18.49 2.59 -13.36
CA ARG A 192 -19.65 3.44 -13.09
C ARG A 192 -20.51 3.71 -14.33
N ALA A 193 -19.90 3.78 -15.52
CA ALA A 193 -20.65 3.86 -16.78
C ALA A 193 -21.45 2.56 -17.03
N MET A 194 -20.92 1.40 -16.68
CA MET A 194 -21.64 0.13 -16.72
C MET A 194 -22.83 0.15 -15.76
N ASP A 195 -22.66 0.64 -14.52
CA ASP A 195 -23.76 0.75 -13.55
C ASP A 195 -24.82 1.76 -13.98
N PHE A 196 -24.41 2.88 -14.59
CA PHE A 196 -25.32 3.84 -15.20
C PHE A 196 -26.13 3.21 -16.35
N ALA A 197 -25.47 2.47 -17.24
CA ALA A 197 -26.14 1.74 -18.31
C ALA A 197 -27.11 0.69 -17.75
N ALA A 198 -26.74 0.00 -16.66
CA ALA A 198 -27.64 -0.93 -15.96
C ALA A 198 -28.88 -0.21 -15.40
N ALA A 199 -28.73 0.97 -14.79
CA ALA A 199 -29.86 1.78 -14.33
C ALA A 199 -30.79 2.17 -15.50
N VAL A 200 -30.20 2.61 -16.61
CA VAL A 200 -30.97 2.94 -17.83
C VAL A 200 -31.68 1.72 -18.42
N ALA A 201 -31.01 0.54 -18.42
CA ALA A 201 -31.63 -0.71 -18.89
C ALA A 201 -32.82 -1.12 -18.02
N VAL A 202 -32.67 -1.05 -16.68
CA VAL A 202 -33.72 -1.38 -15.71
C VAL A 202 -34.91 -0.41 -15.85
N LEU A 203 -34.66 0.90 -15.96
CA LEU A 203 -35.69 1.91 -16.08
C LEU A 203 -36.44 1.80 -17.40
N SER A 204 -35.75 1.70 -18.54
CA SER A 204 -36.32 1.59 -19.85
C SER A 204 -36.99 0.24 -20.07
N GLY A 205 -36.44 -0.85 -19.57
CA GLY A 205 -37.03 -2.18 -19.53
C GLY A 205 -38.31 -2.20 -18.70
N GLY A 206 -38.28 -1.63 -17.49
CA GLY A 206 -39.49 -1.44 -16.67
C GLY A 206 -40.58 -0.65 -17.36
N TYR A 207 -40.21 0.41 -18.09
CA TYR A 207 -41.17 1.19 -18.89
C TYR A 207 -41.78 0.38 -20.06
N THR A 208 -40.96 -0.42 -20.76
CA THR A 208 -41.48 -1.24 -21.90
C THR A 208 -42.39 -2.37 -21.47
N LEU A 209 -42.14 -2.93 -20.27
CA LEU A 209 -42.95 -4.02 -19.70
C LEU A 209 -44.17 -3.52 -18.93
N PHE A 210 -44.25 -2.21 -18.67
CA PHE A 210 -45.34 -1.62 -17.90
C PHE A 210 -46.69 -1.73 -18.65
N ASP A 211 -47.69 -2.20 -17.92
CA ASP A 211 -49.08 -2.20 -18.41
C ASP A 211 -49.85 -1.05 -17.77
N PRO A 212 -50.30 -0.05 -18.57
CA PRO A 212 -51.04 1.09 -18.04
C PRO A 212 -52.42 0.73 -17.49
N VAL A 213 -53.01 -0.43 -17.91
CA VAL A 213 -54.31 -0.87 -17.44
C VAL A 213 -54.25 -1.49 -16.04
N THR A 214 -53.29 -2.39 -15.85
CA THR A 214 -53.14 -3.09 -14.54
C THR A 214 -52.19 -2.37 -13.60
N GLY A 215 -51.40 -1.42 -14.07
CA GLY A 215 -50.39 -0.73 -13.31
C GLY A 215 -49.20 -1.63 -12.87
N THR A 216 -49.02 -2.80 -13.50
CA THR A 216 -48.02 -3.82 -13.17
C THR A 216 -47.19 -4.20 -14.40
N LEU A 217 -46.20 -5.09 -14.22
CA LEU A 217 -45.38 -5.62 -15.31
C LEU A 217 -46.11 -6.78 -16.02
N ARG A 218 -46.13 -6.77 -17.35
CA ARG A 218 -46.58 -7.89 -18.17
C ARG A 218 -45.40 -8.60 -18.83
N PHE A 219 -44.86 -9.62 -18.18
CA PHE A 219 -43.77 -10.41 -18.75
C PHE A 219 -44.13 -11.19 -20.02
N ARG A 220 -45.42 -11.49 -20.25
CA ARG A 220 -45.88 -12.07 -21.52
C ARG A 220 -45.55 -11.21 -22.74
N ARG A 221 -45.34 -9.91 -22.58
CA ARG A 221 -44.89 -9.03 -23.68
C ARG A 221 -43.48 -9.31 -24.18
N LEU A 222 -42.64 -9.98 -23.41
CA LEU A 222 -41.30 -10.45 -23.84
C LEU A 222 -41.38 -11.62 -24.81
N VAL A 223 -42.46 -12.44 -24.72
CA VAL A 223 -42.63 -13.68 -25.52
C VAL A 223 -43.56 -13.43 -26.72
N GLN A 224 -44.38 -12.38 -26.69
CA GLN A 224 -45.22 -12.01 -27.82
C GLN A 224 -44.37 -11.47 -28.98
N ARG A 225 -44.64 -11.95 -30.22
CA ARG A 225 -43.95 -11.55 -31.46
C ARG A 225 -43.59 -10.06 -31.46
N PHE A 226 -42.40 -9.77 -31.93
CA PHE A 226 -41.80 -8.45 -32.13
C PHE A 226 -42.71 -7.62 -33.10
N SER A 227 -43.85 -7.16 -32.62
CA SER A 227 -44.62 -6.12 -33.27
C SER A 227 -44.12 -4.79 -32.68
N TRP A 228 -43.52 -3.96 -33.52
CA TRP A 228 -43.15 -2.60 -33.14
C TRP A 228 -44.39 -1.93 -32.56
N PRO A 229 -44.35 -1.39 -31.33
CA PRO A 229 -45.50 -0.67 -30.82
C PRO A 229 -45.77 0.54 -31.69
N GLN A 230 -47.02 0.78 -31.99
CA GLN A 230 -47.44 1.94 -32.79
C GLN A 230 -47.09 3.29 -32.15
N GLU A 231 -46.67 3.31 -30.88
CA GLU A 231 -46.19 4.50 -30.19
C GLU A 231 -44.66 4.65 -30.29
N ALA A 232 -44.21 5.71 -30.97
CA ALA A 232 -42.78 6.04 -31.15
C ALA A 232 -41.96 6.06 -29.83
N ARG A 233 -42.59 6.40 -28.69
CA ARG A 233 -41.96 6.44 -27.38
C ARG A 233 -41.62 5.05 -26.81
N ALA A 234 -42.51 4.08 -27.01
CA ALA A 234 -42.25 2.70 -26.55
C ALA A 234 -41.16 2.04 -27.41
N SER A 235 -41.11 2.38 -28.71
CA SER A 235 -40.04 1.94 -29.62
C SER A 235 -38.67 2.52 -29.20
N LEU A 236 -38.62 3.80 -28.88
CA LEU A 236 -37.41 4.45 -28.38
C LEU A 236 -36.92 3.83 -27.06
N ALA A 237 -37.84 3.57 -26.10
CA ALA A 237 -37.46 2.94 -24.83
C ALA A 237 -36.90 1.52 -25.02
N ARG A 238 -37.41 0.75 -25.98
CA ARG A 238 -36.87 -0.58 -26.35
C ARG A 238 -35.44 -0.46 -26.92
N LEU A 239 -35.22 0.47 -27.85
CA LEU A 239 -33.91 0.72 -28.44
C LEU A 239 -32.92 1.14 -27.36
N VAL A 240 -33.31 2.04 -26.46
CA VAL A 240 -32.48 2.47 -25.32
C VAL A 240 -32.17 1.29 -24.38
N CYS A 241 -33.16 0.43 -24.09
CA CYS A 241 -32.96 -0.76 -23.27
C CYS A 241 -31.98 -1.73 -23.94
N LEU A 242 -32.14 -2.04 -25.21
CA LEU A 242 -31.25 -2.93 -25.95
C LEU A 242 -29.83 -2.37 -26.01
N PHE A 243 -29.68 -1.09 -26.31
CA PHE A 243 -28.37 -0.43 -26.34
C PHE A 243 -27.68 -0.47 -24.97
N ALA A 244 -28.41 -0.15 -23.90
CA ALA A 244 -27.90 -0.20 -22.55
C ALA A 244 -27.51 -1.64 -22.12
N CYS A 245 -28.34 -2.64 -22.47
CA CYS A 245 -28.01 -4.05 -22.24
C CYS A 245 -26.76 -4.49 -23.02
N THR A 246 -26.59 -3.99 -24.24
CA THR A 246 -25.38 -4.27 -25.03
C THR A 246 -24.14 -3.70 -24.37
N ILE A 247 -24.21 -2.45 -23.87
CA ILE A 247 -23.08 -1.85 -23.12
C ILE A 247 -22.75 -2.71 -21.89
N VAL A 248 -23.74 -3.07 -21.08
CA VAL A 248 -23.53 -3.89 -19.88
C VAL A 248 -22.95 -5.26 -20.24
N GLY A 249 -23.49 -5.93 -21.27
CA GLY A 249 -23.03 -7.23 -21.74
C GLY A 249 -21.59 -7.18 -22.26
N THR A 250 -21.25 -6.15 -23.06
CA THR A 250 -19.88 -5.95 -23.57
C THR A 250 -18.89 -5.65 -22.43
N ALA A 251 -19.24 -4.73 -21.52
CA ALA A 251 -18.40 -4.41 -20.38
C ALA A 251 -18.22 -5.64 -19.45
N TRP A 252 -19.25 -6.46 -19.29
CA TRP A 252 -19.16 -7.70 -18.52
C TRP A 252 -18.26 -8.74 -19.20
N PHE A 253 -18.33 -8.88 -20.52
CA PHE A 253 -17.48 -9.79 -21.27
C PHE A 253 -16.00 -9.39 -21.18
N PHE A 254 -15.72 -8.09 -21.31
CA PHE A 254 -14.36 -7.55 -21.22
C PHE A 254 -13.96 -7.09 -19.79
N ARG A 255 -14.64 -7.54 -18.74
CA ARG A 255 -14.43 -7.06 -17.36
C ARG A 255 -12.99 -7.17 -16.85
N ALA A 256 -12.26 -8.22 -17.24
CA ALA A 256 -10.88 -8.42 -16.81
C ALA A 256 -9.90 -7.50 -17.55
N PRO A 257 -9.87 -7.42 -18.90
CA PRO A 257 -9.09 -6.41 -19.61
C PRO A 257 -9.39 -4.95 -19.20
N LEU A 258 -10.66 -4.64 -18.88
CA LEU A 258 -11.06 -3.34 -18.37
C LEU A 258 -10.65 -3.10 -16.90
N GLY A 259 -10.17 -4.11 -16.19
CA GLY A 259 -9.79 -4.01 -14.79
C GLY A 259 -10.97 -3.94 -13.80
N ILE A 260 -12.21 -4.19 -14.25
CA ILE A 260 -13.41 -4.12 -13.42
C ILE A 260 -13.49 -5.31 -12.46
N THR A 261 -13.11 -6.50 -12.93
CA THR A 261 -13.03 -7.71 -12.11
C THR A 261 -11.89 -8.56 -12.62
N ILE A 262 -10.90 -8.78 -11.78
CA ILE A 262 -9.72 -9.59 -12.08
C ILE A 262 -9.85 -10.91 -11.34
N ASP A 263 -9.70 -12.00 -12.05
CA ASP A 263 -9.62 -13.34 -11.47
C ASP A 263 -8.19 -13.91 -11.52
N ARG A 264 -7.95 -14.97 -10.75
CA ARG A 264 -6.63 -15.59 -10.65
C ARG A 264 -6.10 -16.09 -12.00
N ALA A 265 -6.97 -16.63 -12.85
CA ALA A 265 -6.58 -17.13 -14.16
C ALA A 265 -6.04 -16.00 -15.06
N TYR A 266 -6.69 -14.82 -15.03
CA TYR A 266 -6.23 -13.66 -15.78
C TYR A 266 -4.89 -13.12 -15.27
N ILE A 267 -4.64 -13.17 -13.96
CA ILE A 267 -3.33 -12.79 -13.39
C ILE A 267 -2.24 -13.73 -13.91
N ILE A 268 -2.46 -15.05 -13.83
CA ILE A 268 -1.52 -16.07 -14.31
C ILE A 268 -1.19 -15.87 -15.79
N GLU A 269 -2.22 -15.70 -16.61
CA GLU A 269 -2.05 -15.45 -18.06
C GLU A 269 -1.27 -14.16 -18.33
N THR A 270 -1.55 -13.10 -17.56
CA THR A 270 -0.90 -11.79 -17.76
C THR A 270 0.58 -11.83 -17.35
N LEU A 271 0.96 -12.53 -16.29
CA LEU A 271 2.33 -12.67 -15.84
C LEU A 271 3.17 -13.53 -16.80
N GLY A 272 2.62 -14.61 -17.30
CA GLY A 272 3.17 -15.47 -18.35
C GLY A 272 4.32 -16.37 -17.93
N GLY A 273 5.06 -16.09 -16.86
CA GLY A 273 6.15 -16.94 -16.35
C GLY A 273 5.64 -17.88 -15.25
N HIS A 274 6.16 -19.12 -15.24
CA HIS A 274 5.84 -20.11 -14.21
C HIS A 274 7.07 -20.95 -13.87
N LYS A 275 7.37 -21.07 -12.59
CA LYS A 275 8.39 -21.98 -12.05
C LYS A 275 7.77 -22.82 -10.93
N GLN A 276 7.88 -24.13 -11.06
CA GLN A 276 7.43 -25.08 -10.05
C GLN A 276 8.61 -25.56 -9.22
N THR A 277 8.41 -25.69 -7.91
CA THR A 277 9.32 -26.33 -6.97
C THR A 277 8.59 -27.45 -6.21
N GLU A 278 9.20 -28.00 -5.18
CA GLU A 278 8.57 -29.02 -4.33
C GLU A 278 7.30 -28.46 -3.65
N HIS A 279 7.38 -27.25 -3.09
CA HIS A 279 6.31 -26.65 -2.29
C HIS A 279 5.71 -25.38 -2.89
N PHE A 280 6.20 -24.89 -4.05
CA PHE A 280 5.71 -23.65 -4.65
C PHE A 280 5.34 -23.78 -6.12
N ASP A 281 4.31 -23.02 -6.52
CA ASP A 281 4.03 -22.60 -7.89
C ASP A 281 4.29 -21.09 -7.95
N ILE A 282 5.40 -20.68 -8.54
CA ILE A 282 5.83 -19.27 -8.63
C ILE A 282 5.44 -18.74 -10.00
N TYR A 283 4.50 -17.78 -10.02
CA TYR A 283 4.07 -17.06 -11.22
C TYR A 283 4.74 -15.69 -11.23
N TYR A 284 5.38 -15.33 -12.33
CA TYR A 284 6.14 -14.08 -12.42
C TYR A 284 6.01 -13.42 -13.79
N ASP A 285 6.12 -12.12 -13.84
CA ASP A 285 6.16 -11.39 -15.12
C ASP A 285 7.48 -11.66 -15.84
N LEU A 286 7.40 -11.99 -17.13
CA LEU A 286 8.59 -12.28 -17.95
C LEU A 286 9.54 -11.08 -18.11
N ASN A 287 9.08 -9.86 -17.83
CA ASN A 287 9.89 -8.63 -17.85
C ASN A 287 10.44 -8.27 -16.45
N ALA A 288 10.09 -9.00 -15.41
CA ALA A 288 10.61 -8.81 -14.07
C ALA A 288 12.10 -9.19 -13.97
N SER A 289 12.83 -8.60 -13.02
CA SER A 289 14.22 -9.01 -12.75
C SER A 289 14.28 -10.46 -12.23
N THR A 290 13.23 -10.89 -11.54
CA THR A 290 13.00 -12.29 -11.14
C THR A 290 13.12 -13.28 -12.30
N ALA A 291 12.68 -12.92 -13.52
CA ALA A 291 12.76 -13.83 -14.67
C ALA A 291 14.21 -14.27 -14.99
N LYS A 292 15.18 -13.38 -14.79
CA LYS A 292 16.61 -13.68 -14.99
C LYS A 292 17.19 -14.56 -13.89
N ASN A 293 16.65 -14.46 -12.68
CA ASN A 293 17.17 -15.09 -11.47
C ASN A 293 16.21 -16.09 -10.86
N ILE A 294 15.28 -16.64 -11.65
CA ILE A 294 14.16 -17.46 -11.15
C ILE A 294 14.62 -18.68 -10.34
N GLU A 295 15.73 -19.30 -10.72
CA GLU A 295 16.28 -20.44 -9.98
C GLU A 295 16.74 -20.02 -8.57
N LEU A 296 17.38 -18.86 -8.47
CA LEU A 296 17.80 -18.29 -7.18
C LEU A 296 16.60 -17.95 -6.29
N VAL A 297 15.59 -17.32 -6.89
CA VAL A 297 14.35 -16.95 -6.18
C VAL A 297 13.59 -18.21 -5.73
N ALA A 298 13.49 -19.23 -6.57
CA ALA A 298 12.83 -20.48 -6.26
C ALA A 298 13.51 -21.23 -5.08
N LEU A 299 14.85 -21.28 -5.08
CA LEU A 299 15.61 -21.87 -3.99
C LEU A 299 15.46 -21.08 -2.68
N ASP A 300 15.34 -19.75 -2.74
CA ASP A 300 15.12 -18.92 -1.54
C ASP A 300 13.71 -19.13 -0.97
N HIS A 301 12.69 -19.33 -1.80
CA HIS A 301 11.35 -19.69 -1.34
C HIS A 301 11.39 -20.99 -0.50
N GLU A 302 12.04 -22.02 -1.00
CA GLU A 302 12.21 -23.29 -0.27
C GLU A 302 13.05 -23.13 1.01
N PHE A 303 14.08 -22.29 0.96
CA PHE A 303 14.92 -21.98 2.14
C PHE A 303 14.11 -21.29 3.24
N GLN A 304 13.34 -20.25 2.91
CA GLN A 304 12.52 -19.54 3.88
C GLN A 304 11.36 -20.41 4.40
N LEU A 305 10.76 -21.22 3.55
CA LEU A 305 9.74 -22.20 3.97
C LEU A 305 10.30 -23.12 5.06
N ARG A 306 11.47 -23.71 4.83
CA ARG A 306 12.11 -24.61 5.80
C ARG A 306 12.33 -23.91 7.15
N ARG A 307 12.86 -22.69 7.14
CA ARG A 307 13.10 -21.93 8.36
C ARG A 307 11.82 -21.63 9.13
N LEU A 308 10.76 -21.29 8.43
CA LEU A 308 9.46 -20.99 9.05
C LEU A 308 8.78 -22.25 9.59
N ILE A 309 8.86 -23.38 8.90
CA ILE A 309 8.37 -24.67 9.40
C ILE A 309 9.07 -25.03 10.71
N ASP A 310 10.40 -24.89 10.75
CA ASP A 310 11.18 -25.16 11.96
C ASP A 310 10.84 -24.17 13.10
N TYR A 311 10.65 -22.88 12.80
CA TYR A 311 10.29 -21.84 13.77
C TYR A 311 8.88 -22.04 14.34
N LEU A 312 7.90 -22.30 13.46
CA LEU A 312 6.49 -22.47 13.84
C LEU A 312 6.20 -23.88 14.35
N ARG A 313 7.10 -24.82 14.18
CA ARG A 313 6.92 -26.25 14.49
C ARG A 313 5.63 -26.82 13.88
N ILE A 314 5.49 -26.67 12.59
CA ILE A 314 4.35 -27.17 11.81
C ILE A 314 4.83 -28.22 10.81
N ALA A 315 3.91 -29.03 10.29
CA ALA A 315 4.18 -29.88 9.14
C ALA A 315 4.31 -29.04 7.87
N PRO A 316 5.06 -29.49 6.84
CA PRO A 316 5.02 -28.89 5.53
C PRO A 316 3.60 -28.79 4.99
N PRO A 317 3.26 -27.74 4.21
CA PRO A 317 1.94 -27.59 3.63
C PRO A 317 1.60 -28.81 2.74
N PRO A 318 0.35 -29.29 2.73
CA PRO A 318 -0.04 -30.48 1.97
C PRO A 318 -0.11 -30.22 0.46
N GLY A 319 -0.17 -28.96 0.06
CA GLY A 319 -0.20 -28.50 -1.34
C GLY A 319 0.90 -27.50 -1.62
N ARG A 320 0.98 -27.05 -2.89
CA ARG A 320 1.91 -25.98 -3.25
C ARG A 320 1.34 -24.61 -2.94
N ILE A 321 2.18 -23.75 -2.41
CA ILE A 321 1.91 -22.34 -2.17
C ILE A 321 2.07 -21.59 -3.50
N ARG A 322 1.09 -20.76 -3.85
CA ARG A 322 1.16 -19.89 -5.03
C ARG A 322 1.81 -18.57 -4.67
N SER A 323 2.92 -18.27 -5.33
CA SER A 323 3.63 -16.99 -5.20
C SER A 323 3.52 -16.22 -6.50
N PHE A 324 2.98 -15.00 -6.46
CA PHE A 324 2.82 -14.12 -7.61
C PHE A 324 3.79 -12.95 -7.50
N ILE A 325 4.68 -12.78 -8.49
CA ILE A 325 5.71 -11.72 -8.51
C ILE A 325 5.43 -10.80 -9.70
N TYR A 326 5.11 -9.55 -9.39
CA TYR A 326 4.75 -8.52 -10.36
C TYR A 326 5.97 -7.67 -10.72
N ALA A 327 6.20 -7.40 -12.01
CA ALA A 327 7.36 -6.63 -12.48
C ALA A 327 7.40 -5.20 -11.94
N THR A 328 6.26 -4.61 -11.63
CA THR A 328 6.18 -3.25 -11.09
C THR A 328 5.00 -3.10 -10.11
N PRO A 329 5.11 -2.20 -9.12
CA PRO A 329 4.00 -1.86 -8.23
C PRO A 329 2.73 -1.44 -8.98
N LYS A 330 2.86 -0.72 -10.08
CA LYS A 330 1.71 -0.33 -10.94
C LYS A 330 1.00 -1.51 -11.57
N GLN A 331 1.76 -2.55 -11.99
CA GLN A 331 1.18 -3.78 -12.53
C GLN A 331 0.40 -4.50 -11.43
N LYS A 332 0.98 -4.62 -10.24
CA LYS A 332 0.31 -5.24 -9.09
C LYS A 332 -0.95 -4.48 -8.72
N LYS A 333 -0.93 -3.13 -8.64
CA LYS A 333 -2.12 -2.32 -8.41
C LYS A 333 -3.22 -2.59 -9.44
N ARG A 334 -2.86 -2.65 -10.73
CA ARG A 334 -3.83 -2.91 -11.80
C ARG A 334 -4.47 -4.29 -11.68
N LEU A 335 -3.70 -5.32 -11.33
CA LEU A 335 -4.15 -6.71 -11.33
C LEU A 335 -4.78 -7.14 -10.01
N MET A 336 -4.34 -6.59 -8.87
CA MET A 336 -4.88 -7.01 -7.59
C MET A 336 -5.34 -5.87 -6.67
N GLY A 337 -4.98 -4.60 -6.94
CA GLY A 337 -5.47 -3.44 -6.20
C GLY A 337 -4.48 -2.85 -5.20
N ALA A 338 -3.37 -3.52 -4.89
CA ALA A 338 -2.32 -3.04 -4.00
C ALA A 338 -1.07 -2.63 -4.79
N GLU A 339 -0.52 -1.44 -4.54
CA GLU A 339 0.67 -0.94 -5.24
C GLU A 339 1.94 -1.39 -4.53
N GLU A 340 2.20 -0.86 -3.35
CA GLU A 340 3.42 -1.14 -2.58
C GLU A 340 3.21 -2.29 -1.58
N THR A 341 2.04 -2.38 -0.96
CA THR A 341 1.74 -3.37 0.07
C THR A 341 1.67 -4.78 -0.52
N SER A 342 2.48 -5.69 -0.03
CA SER A 342 2.33 -7.12 -0.30
C SER A 342 1.01 -7.63 0.29
N VAL A 343 0.48 -8.71 -0.26
CA VAL A 343 -0.80 -9.25 0.17
C VAL A 343 -0.73 -10.75 0.19
N GLU A 344 -1.14 -11.31 1.29
CA GLU A 344 -1.28 -12.74 1.50
C GLU A 344 -2.75 -13.17 1.53
N ARG A 345 -2.99 -14.42 1.23
CA ARG A 345 -4.29 -15.09 1.34
C ARG A 345 -4.09 -16.46 1.97
N PRO A 346 -4.01 -16.54 3.30
CA PRO A 346 -3.69 -17.79 4.00
C PRO A 346 -4.66 -18.92 3.67
N GLY A 347 -5.96 -18.64 3.58
CA GLY A 347 -6.98 -19.63 3.24
C GLY A 347 -6.92 -20.16 1.79
N ASP A 348 -6.16 -19.48 0.91
CA ASP A 348 -5.93 -19.88 -0.48
C ASP A 348 -4.49 -20.38 -0.73
N ASP A 349 -3.63 -20.42 0.28
CA ASP A 349 -2.18 -20.69 0.17
C ASP A 349 -1.51 -19.83 -0.90
N GLU A 350 -1.67 -18.49 -0.78
CA GLU A 350 -1.33 -17.57 -1.85
C GLU A 350 -0.70 -16.28 -1.33
N MET A 351 0.33 -15.77 -2.02
CA MET A 351 0.97 -14.49 -1.71
C MET A 351 1.30 -13.71 -2.99
N HIS A 352 1.24 -12.36 -2.88
CA HIS A 352 1.40 -11.41 -3.98
C HIS A 352 2.49 -10.40 -3.65
N LEU A 353 3.60 -10.45 -4.37
CA LEU A 353 4.84 -9.72 -4.12
C LEU A 353 5.18 -8.79 -5.28
N ASN A 354 5.85 -7.67 -5.02
CA ASN A 354 6.53 -6.92 -6.07
C ASN A 354 7.85 -7.59 -6.44
N ASP A 355 8.40 -7.28 -7.62
CA ASP A 355 9.73 -7.72 -8.02
C ASP A 355 10.78 -6.89 -7.26
N GLU A 356 11.39 -7.48 -6.26
CA GLU A 356 12.37 -6.87 -5.36
C GLU A 356 13.74 -7.57 -5.47
N PRO A 357 14.84 -6.88 -5.12
CA PRO A 357 16.17 -7.48 -5.11
C PRO A 357 16.27 -8.72 -4.20
N PHE A 358 17.08 -9.69 -4.62
CA PHE A 358 17.38 -10.88 -3.82
C PHE A 358 18.34 -10.55 -2.64
N PRO A 359 18.11 -11.13 -1.44
CA PRO A 359 16.93 -11.88 -1.04
C PRO A 359 15.72 -10.97 -0.91
N HIS A 360 14.54 -11.51 -1.25
CA HIS A 360 13.31 -10.71 -1.28
C HIS A 360 12.94 -10.23 0.13
N PRO A 361 12.82 -8.90 0.38
CA PRO A 361 12.78 -8.35 1.74
C PRO A 361 11.55 -8.76 2.54
N VAL A 362 10.41 -9.03 1.89
CA VAL A 362 9.15 -9.37 2.58
C VAL A 362 8.69 -10.81 2.35
N LEU A 363 9.46 -11.64 1.62
CA LEU A 363 9.07 -13.03 1.34
C LEU A 363 8.78 -13.82 2.61
N LYS A 364 9.64 -13.72 3.60
CA LYS A 364 9.53 -14.45 4.87
C LYS A 364 8.32 -13.98 5.67
N HIS A 365 8.03 -12.69 5.65
CA HIS A 365 6.87 -12.08 6.28
C HIS A 365 5.56 -12.63 5.69
N GLU A 366 5.39 -12.53 4.38
CA GLU A 366 4.17 -12.99 3.70
C GLU A 366 3.99 -14.52 3.79
N LEU A 367 5.10 -15.25 3.72
CA LEU A 367 5.08 -16.70 3.88
C LEU A 367 4.67 -17.12 5.30
N ALA A 368 5.04 -16.35 6.33
CA ALA A 368 4.59 -16.61 7.69
C ALA A 368 3.06 -16.49 7.84
N HIS A 369 2.44 -15.53 7.15
CA HIS A 369 0.97 -15.43 7.10
C HIS A 369 0.33 -16.65 6.41
N VAL A 370 0.86 -17.07 5.26
CA VAL A 370 0.35 -18.25 4.55
C VAL A 370 0.44 -19.49 5.44
N LEU A 371 1.58 -19.70 6.09
CA LEU A 371 1.81 -20.87 6.96
C LEU A 371 0.98 -20.83 8.26
N ALA A 372 0.54 -19.64 8.68
CA ALA A 372 -0.36 -19.51 9.82
C ALA A 372 -1.73 -20.16 9.59
N SER A 373 -2.11 -20.43 8.33
CA SER A 373 -3.33 -21.18 7.98
C SER A 373 -3.40 -22.56 8.65
N ALA A 374 -2.25 -23.19 8.93
CA ALA A 374 -2.18 -24.48 9.61
C ALA A 374 -2.76 -24.47 11.05
N PHE A 375 -2.87 -23.31 11.67
CA PHE A 375 -3.42 -23.12 13.01
C PHE A 375 -4.30 -21.88 13.14
N GLY A 376 -4.65 -21.23 12.03
CA GLY A 376 -5.52 -20.07 11.95
C GLY A 376 -7.02 -20.41 12.09
N ASN A 377 -7.87 -19.41 11.97
CA ASN A 377 -9.32 -19.59 11.99
C ASN A 377 -9.82 -20.27 10.70
N GLY A 378 -10.95 -20.98 10.80
CA GLY A 378 -11.51 -21.74 9.68
C GLY A 378 -12.12 -20.90 8.55
N LEU A 379 -12.20 -19.56 8.68
CA LEU A 379 -12.84 -18.71 7.66
C LEU A 379 -11.84 -18.24 6.59
N TYR A 380 -10.66 -17.76 7.02
CA TYR A 380 -9.66 -17.22 6.08
C TYR A 380 -8.20 -17.64 6.42
N GLY A 381 -8.03 -18.54 7.40
CA GLY A 381 -6.71 -19.09 7.76
C GLY A 381 -5.83 -18.20 8.64
N GLY A 382 -6.30 -17.01 9.02
CA GLY A 382 -5.55 -16.06 9.85
C GLY A 382 -6.05 -15.94 11.28
N SER A 383 -5.78 -14.82 11.93
CA SER A 383 -6.32 -14.48 13.26
C SER A 383 -7.36 -13.38 13.16
N TYR A 384 -8.45 -13.49 13.92
CA TYR A 384 -9.42 -12.38 14.07
C TYR A 384 -8.84 -11.17 14.81
N LYS A 385 -7.67 -11.31 15.41
CA LYS A 385 -6.91 -10.24 16.06
C LYS A 385 -5.75 -9.81 15.17
N MET A 386 -5.92 -8.71 14.46
CA MET A 386 -4.91 -8.23 13.50
C MET A 386 -3.54 -8.03 14.15
N GLY A 387 -3.49 -7.58 15.41
CA GLY A 387 -2.21 -7.46 16.13
C GLY A 387 -1.50 -8.80 16.35
N PHE A 388 -2.21 -9.93 16.40
CA PHE A 388 -1.59 -11.26 16.42
C PHE A 388 -1.21 -11.73 15.03
N HIS A 389 -2.05 -11.43 14.03
CA HIS A 389 -1.79 -11.78 12.64
C HIS A 389 -0.48 -11.15 12.14
N GLU A 390 -0.39 -9.84 12.18
CA GLU A 390 0.79 -9.09 11.76
C GLU A 390 1.97 -9.27 12.74
N GLY A 391 1.66 -9.38 14.02
CA GLY A 391 2.68 -9.64 15.04
C GLY A 391 3.42 -10.96 14.83
N LEU A 392 2.76 -12.01 14.33
CA LEU A 392 3.38 -13.28 14.00
C LEU A 392 4.37 -13.15 12.85
N ALA A 393 4.00 -12.46 11.79
CA ALA A 393 4.86 -12.27 10.64
C ALA A 393 6.11 -11.46 10.99
N VAL A 394 5.96 -10.36 11.74
CA VAL A 394 7.11 -9.58 12.27
C VAL A 394 7.96 -10.41 13.23
N ALA A 395 7.36 -11.24 14.09
CA ALA A 395 8.09 -12.11 15.00
C ALA A 395 8.89 -13.19 14.26
N ALA A 396 8.36 -13.69 13.14
CA ALA A 396 9.02 -14.65 12.28
C ALA A 396 10.12 -14.02 11.41
N ASP A 397 9.85 -12.82 10.88
CA ASP A 397 10.79 -12.02 10.08
C ASP A 397 11.63 -11.08 10.97
N TRP A 398 12.33 -11.69 11.94
CA TRP A 398 13.01 -10.99 13.02
C TRP A 398 14.30 -10.28 12.62
N GLU A 399 14.83 -10.61 11.47
CA GLU A 399 16.15 -10.17 11.03
C GLU A 399 16.17 -8.84 10.29
N ASP A 400 15.02 -8.17 10.17
CA ASP A 400 14.93 -6.91 9.45
C ASP A 400 15.37 -5.71 10.31
N GLY A 401 16.16 -4.85 9.69
CA GLY A 401 16.52 -3.55 10.23
C GLY A 401 17.79 -3.46 11.08
N ARG A 402 17.99 -2.27 11.64
CA ARG A 402 19.16 -1.89 12.49
C ARG A 402 18.98 -2.38 13.93
N LEU A 403 17.75 -2.30 14.42
CA LEU A 403 17.36 -2.71 15.78
C LEU A 403 16.32 -3.83 15.68
N THR A 404 16.29 -4.69 16.68
CA THR A 404 15.22 -5.68 16.81
C THR A 404 13.88 -4.99 17.15
N ALA A 405 12.76 -5.66 16.88
CA ALA A 405 11.45 -5.13 17.27
C ALA A 405 11.34 -4.90 18.81
N HIS A 406 12.06 -5.65 19.63
CA HIS A 406 12.14 -5.39 21.07
C HIS A 406 12.81 -4.05 21.39
N GLN A 407 13.95 -3.76 20.77
CA GLN A 407 14.64 -2.48 20.94
C GLN A 407 13.81 -1.30 20.42
N TRP A 408 13.18 -1.46 19.26
CA TRP A 408 12.24 -0.46 18.73
C TRP A 408 11.06 -0.23 19.68
N SER A 409 10.47 -1.30 20.24
CA SER A 409 9.38 -1.19 21.22
C SER A 409 9.82 -0.45 22.47
N ARG A 410 11.04 -0.70 22.95
CA ARG A 410 11.64 0.06 24.06
C ARG A 410 11.71 1.55 23.73
N ALA A 411 12.18 1.89 22.53
CA ALA A 411 12.28 3.27 22.09
C ALA A 411 10.91 3.94 22.01
N ILE A 412 9.89 3.27 21.42
CA ILE A 412 8.52 3.77 21.34
C ILE A 412 7.96 4.08 22.73
N ARG A 413 8.24 3.21 23.73
CA ARG A 413 7.79 3.39 25.11
C ARG A 413 8.49 4.56 25.80
N ILE A 414 9.81 4.68 25.68
CA ILE A 414 10.58 5.82 26.22
C ILE A 414 10.08 7.16 25.65
N LEU A 415 9.74 7.18 24.35
CA LEU A 415 9.25 8.36 23.67
C LEU A 415 7.78 8.72 24.01
N GLY A 416 7.08 7.87 24.77
CA GLY A 416 5.66 8.07 25.08
C GLY A 416 4.74 7.91 23.88
N LEU A 417 5.17 7.18 22.84
CA LEU A 417 4.44 6.99 21.58
C LEU A 417 3.67 5.64 21.53
N SER A 418 3.70 4.87 22.63
CA SER A 418 3.06 3.55 22.69
C SER A 418 1.54 3.68 22.85
N PRO A 419 0.73 3.23 21.86
CA PRO A 419 -0.69 3.03 22.10
C PRO A 419 -0.88 1.87 23.11
N PRO A 420 -2.04 1.78 23.79
CA PRO A 420 -2.34 0.68 24.70
C PRO A 420 -2.28 -0.68 23.95
N MET A 421 -1.51 -1.63 24.46
CA MET A 421 -1.36 -2.95 23.82
C MET A 421 -2.67 -3.73 23.75
N GLU A 422 -3.55 -3.56 24.72
CA GLU A 422 -4.90 -4.14 24.70
C GLU A 422 -5.71 -3.67 23.51
N SER A 423 -5.54 -2.39 23.12
CA SER A 423 -6.16 -1.83 21.92
C SER A 423 -5.58 -2.47 20.65
N LEU A 424 -4.25 -2.57 20.54
CA LEU A 424 -3.57 -3.14 19.36
C LEU A 424 -3.91 -4.62 19.16
N THR A 425 -4.07 -5.38 20.22
CA THR A 425 -4.49 -6.78 20.20
C THR A 425 -6.02 -6.93 20.12
N GLY A 426 -6.78 -5.81 20.15
CA GLY A 426 -8.21 -5.77 19.95
C GLY A 426 -8.62 -5.89 18.48
N THR A 427 -9.94 -5.83 18.22
CA THR A 427 -10.50 -6.04 16.87
C THR A 427 -10.19 -4.88 15.90
N PHE A 428 -10.24 -3.64 16.38
CA PHE A 428 -10.10 -2.45 15.52
C PHE A 428 -8.89 -1.56 15.87
N GLY A 429 -8.30 -1.71 17.04
CA GLY A 429 -7.27 -0.80 17.53
C GLY A 429 -5.98 -0.83 16.71
N PHE A 430 -5.65 -1.96 16.11
CA PHE A 430 -4.52 -2.08 15.20
C PHE A 430 -4.62 -1.09 14.02
N TRP A 431 -5.80 -1.00 13.40
CA TRP A 431 -6.07 -0.15 12.26
C TRP A 431 -6.12 1.35 12.56
N THR A 432 -6.39 1.70 13.83
CA THR A 432 -6.45 3.12 14.24
C THR A 432 -5.09 3.69 14.67
N ALA A 433 -4.13 2.82 14.95
CA ALA A 433 -2.78 3.22 15.33
C ALA A 433 -1.92 3.52 14.08
N ALA A 434 -0.83 4.26 14.27
CA ALA A 434 0.16 4.43 13.21
C ALA A 434 0.78 3.06 12.86
N PRO A 435 0.80 2.64 11.56
CA PRO A 435 1.21 1.29 11.17
C PRO A 435 2.58 0.90 11.73
N SER A 436 3.60 1.77 11.57
CA SER A 436 4.95 1.49 12.07
C SER A 436 5.00 1.12 13.56
N ARG A 437 4.16 1.77 14.39
CA ARG A 437 4.06 1.48 15.83
C ARG A 437 3.32 0.17 16.08
N ALA A 438 2.18 -0.03 15.39
CA ALA A 438 1.36 -1.23 15.57
C ALA A 438 2.11 -2.51 15.20
N TYR A 439 2.74 -2.55 14.02
CA TYR A 439 3.55 -3.68 13.57
C TYR A 439 4.70 -3.99 14.53
N THR A 440 5.46 -2.97 14.91
CA THR A 440 6.63 -3.13 15.79
C THR A 440 6.25 -3.66 17.17
N LEU A 441 5.25 -3.04 17.81
CA LEU A 441 4.83 -3.43 19.16
C LEU A 441 4.18 -4.82 19.18
N CYS A 442 3.31 -5.12 18.22
CA CYS A 442 2.69 -6.44 18.11
C CYS A 442 3.73 -7.51 17.78
N GLY A 443 4.66 -7.26 16.86
CA GLY A 443 5.77 -8.17 16.56
C GLY A 443 6.65 -8.47 17.76
N SER A 444 7.02 -7.44 18.53
CA SER A 444 7.76 -7.58 19.77
C SER A 444 7.00 -8.41 20.82
N PHE A 445 5.70 -8.13 20.99
CA PHE A 445 4.87 -8.85 21.94
C PHE A 445 4.68 -10.32 21.56
N VAL A 446 4.37 -10.61 20.30
CA VAL A 446 4.22 -11.98 19.81
C VAL A 446 5.55 -12.74 19.92
N ARG A 447 6.67 -12.13 19.57
CA ARG A 447 7.99 -12.73 19.72
C ARG A 447 8.29 -13.07 21.19
N PHE A 448 8.00 -12.16 22.11
CA PHE A 448 8.13 -12.42 23.55
C PHE A 448 7.26 -13.60 24.00
N LEU A 449 6.01 -13.67 23.54
CA LEU A 449 5.12 -14.78 23.87
C LEU A 449 5.66 -16.13 23.38
N ILE A 450 6.18 -16.17 22.14
CA ILE A 450 6.76 -17.39 21.55
C ILE A 450 8.03 -17.79 22.27
N ASP A 451 8.96 -16.87 22.46
CA ASP A 451 10.27 -17.18 23.04
C ASP A 451 10.18 -17.57 24.53
N ARG A 452 9.27 -16.93 25.28
CA ARG A 452 9.13 -17.19 26.72
C ARG A 452 8.22 -18.36 27.07
N HIS A 453 7.16 -18.57 26.29
CA HIS A 453 6.12 -19.53 26.62
C HIS A 453 5.97 -20.67 25.60
N GLY A 454 6.72 -20.59 24.50
CA GLY A 454 6.71 -21.58 23.43
C GLY A 454 5.62 -21.33 22.37
N VAL A 455 5.94 -21.71 21.12
CA VAL A 455 5.09 -21.49 19.94
C VAL A 455 3.75 -22.24 20.03
N GLU A 456 3.69 -23.40 20.71
CA GLU A 456 2.47 -24.19 20.82
C GLU A 456 1.35 -23.45 21.56
N ARG A 457 1.68 -22.68 22.59
CA ARG A 457 0.70 -21.85 23.30
C ARG A 457 0.24 -20.70 22.44
N PHE A 458 1.15 -20.09 21.67
CA PHE A 458 0.79 -19.03 20.75
C PHE A 458 -0.16 -19.53 19.66
N LYS A 459 0.11 -20.69 19.04
CA LYS A 459 -0.78 -21.30 18.05
C LYS A 459 -2.20 -21.52 18.57
N LYS A 460 -2.36 -21.89 19.84
CA LYS A 460 -3.70 -22.04 20.46
C LYS A 460 -4.41 -20.69 20.63
N ALA A 461 -3.69 -19.63 20.97
CA ALA A 461 -4.27 -18.30 21.14
C ALA A 461 -4.56 -17.59 19.81
N PHE A 462 -3.84 -17.93 18.74
CA PHE A 462 -3.77 -17.18 17.48
C PHE A 462 -5.13 -17.01 16.78
N PRO A 463 -5.99 -18.04 16.58
CA PRO A 463 -7.23 -17.89 15.81
C PRO A 463 -8.16 -16.82 16.35
N GLU A 464 -8.50 -16.93 17.62
CA GLU A 464 -9.52 -16.11 18.30
C GLU A 464 -8.92 -14.99 19.17
N GLY A 465 -7.62 -15.06 19.46
CA GLY A 465 -6.97 -14.21 20.44
C GLY A 465 -7.29 -14.61 21.90
N ASP A 466 -7.67 -15.86 22.14
CA ASP A 466 -7.96 -16.36 23.49
C ASP A 466 -6.66 -16.69 24.25
N VAL A 467 -6.05 -15.61 24.73
CA VAL A 467 -4.79 -15.66 25.49
C VAL A 467 -5.00 -16.34 26.85
N ALA A 468 -6.14 -16.09 27.49
CA ALA A 468 -6.39 -16.61 28.83
C ALA A 468 -6.42 -18.15 28.86
N SER A 469 -7.13 -18.76 27.91
CA SER A 469 -7.18 -20.21 27.76
C SER A 469 -5.82 -20.82 27.37
N ALA A 470 -5.10 -20.18 26.45
CA ALA A 470 -3.85 -20.72 25.92
C ALA A 470 -2.67 -20.63 26.90
N TYR A 471 -2.59 -19.56 27.70
CA TYR A 471 -1.47 -19.29 28.59
C TYR A 471 -1.79 -19.52 30.08
N GLY A 472 -3.07 -19.63 30.45
CA GLY A 472 -3.51 -19.68 31.85
C GLY A 472 -3.31 -18.36 32.61
N GLN A 473 -3.14 -17.25 31.88
CA GLN A 473 -2.92 -15.90 32.39
C GLN A 473 -3.73 -14.89 31.60
N SER A 474 -4.12 -13.78 32.23
CA SER A 474 -4.86 -12.73 31.53
C SER A 474 -3.97 -11.96 30.55
N LEU A 475 -4.58 -11.40 29.50
CA LEU A 475 -3.85 -10.56 28.54
C LEU A 475 -3.12 -9.38 29.20
N PRO A 476 -3.74 -8.61 30.13
CA PRO A 476 -3.03 -7.56 30.86
C PRO A 476 -1.81 -8.06 31.63
N THR A 477 -1.87 -9.25 32.22
CA THR A 477 -0.73 -9.85 32.93
C THR A 477 0.44 -10.12 31.99
N LEU A 478 0.18 -10.70 30.81
CA LEU A 478 1.22 -10.98 29.81
C LEU A 478 1.78 -9.69 29.20
N ILE A 479 0.94 -8.68 28.99
CA ILE A 479 1.37 -7.36 28.53
C ILE A 479 2.33 -6.76 29.57
N HIS A 480 1.97 -6.78 30.84
CA HIS A 480 2.85 -6.24 31.91
C HIS A 480 4.20 -6.98 31.99
N GLN A 481 4.21 -8.30 31.81
CA GLN A 481 5.44 -9.09 31.74
C GLN A 481 6.33 -8.70 30.54
N TRP A 482 5.70 -8.49 29.36
CA TRP A 482 6.38 -8.02 28.18
C TRP A 482 6.91 -6.58 28.35
N GLU A 483 6.14 -5.70 28.95
CA GLU A 483 6.57 -4.33 29.25
C GLU A 483 7.81 -4.32 30.17
N ALA A 484 7.77 -5.09 31.25
CA ALA A 484 8.91 -5.22 32.16
C ALA A 484 10.16 -5.77 31.44
N PHE A 485 9.98 -6.74 30.53
CA PHE A 485 11.05 -7.28 29.71
C PHE A 485 11.62 -6.21 28.75
N VAL A 486 10.76 -5.54 27.99
CA VAL A 486 11.17 -4.50 27.05
C VAL A 486 11.84 -3.34 27.78
N ASP A 487 11.33 -2.97 28.96
CA ASP A 487 11.87 -1.87 29.77
C ASP A 487 13.25 -2.16 30.34
N SER A 488 13.66 -3.42 30.40
CA SER A 488 15.03 -3.82 30.80
C SER A 488 16.07 -3.69 29.69
N ILE A 489 15.66 -3.46 28.43
CA ILE A 489 16.58 -3.40 27.29
C ILE A 489 17.32 -2.06 27.25
N PRO A 490 18.66 -2.06 27.24
CA PRO A 490 19.44 -0.83 27.12
C PRO A 490 19.33 -0.27 25.70
N LEU A 491 19.24 1.06 25.56
CA LEU A 491 19.27 1.78 24.31
C LEU A 491 20.21 2.98 24.38
N ALA A 492 20.92 3.24 23.29
CA ALA A 492 21.75 4.43 23.15
C ALA A 492 20.89 5.66 22.77
N ASP A 493 21.34 6.87 23.15
CA ASP A 493 20.66 8.11 22.78
C ASP A 493 20.54 8.31 21.25
N SER A 494 21.53 7.81 20.49
CA SER A 494 21.47 7.83 19.02
C SER A 494 20.32 7.01 18.47
N GLU A 495 20.01 5.85 19.09
CA GLU A 495 18.90 4.98 18.71
C GLU A 495 17.55 5.61 19.02
N LEU A 496 17.44 6.31 20.16
CA LEU A 496 16.24 7.08 20.52
C LEU A 496 15.96 8.22 19.52
N ARG A 497 17.01 8.92 19.06
CA ARG A 497 16.83 9.99 18.04
C ARG A 497 16.31 9.42 16.71
N ILE A 498 16.80 8.26 16.30
CA ILE A 498 16.32 7.57 15.08
C ILE A 498 14.88 7.07 15.27
N ALA A 499 14.59 6.46 16.42
CA ALA A 499 13.25 6.00 16.76
C ALA A 499 12.20 7.12 16.70
N ARG A 500 12.55 8.30 17.24
CA ARG A 500 11.70 9.47 17.14
C ARG A 500 11.36 9.81 15.69
N GLN A 501 12.33 9.81 14.81
CA GLN A 501 12.11 10.07 13.38
C GLN A 501 11.20 9.04 12.71
N VAL A 502 11.34 7.75 13.06
CA VAL A 502 10.54 6.67 12.46
C VAL A 502 9.11 6.66 12.97
N PHE A 503 8.90 6.92 14.27
CA PHE A 503 7.63 6.68 14.94
C PHE A 503 6.81 7.93 15.26
N GLU A 504 7.32 9.15 15.11
CA GLU A 504 6.54 10.38 15.29
C GLU A 504 5.59 10.67 14.12
N THR A 505 5.69 9.93 13.00
CA THR A 505 4.75 10.10 11.86
C THR A 505 3.33 9.77 12.30
N PRO A 506 2.38 10.73 12.17
CA PRO A 506 1.00 10.52 12.58
C PRO A 506 0.30 9.49 11.69
N GLY A 507 -0.68 8.77 12.26
CA GLY A 507 -1.55 7.86 11.52
C GLY A 507 -2.43 8.60 10.50
N ILE A 508 -3.04 7.88 9.56
CA ILE A 508 -3.87 8.47 8.49
C ILE A 508 -5.07 9.24 9.08
N PHE A 509 -5.63 8.78 10.20
CA PHE A 509 -6.76 9.42 10.88
C PHE A 509 -6.40 10.75 11.57
N GLU A 510 -5.10 11.02 11.75
CA GLU A 510 -4.58 12.24 12.36
C GLU A 510 -4.13 13.27 11.32
N ARG A 511 -4.06 12.86 10.04
CA ARG A 511 -3.60 13.71 8.92
C ARG A 511 -4.78 14.38 8.24
N ARG A 512 -4.58 15.61 7.85
CA ARG A 512 -5.50 16.33 6.98
C ARG A 512 -5.10 16.11 5.52
N CYS A 513 -6.07 15.95 4.64
CA CYS A 513 -5.86 15.75 3.19
C CYS A 513 -4.82 14.66 2.84
N PRO A 514 -4.87 13.45 3.46
CA PRO A 514 -3.79 12.48 3.30
C PRO A 514 -3.59 12.07 1.84
N HIS A 515 -4.65 11.88 1.08
CA HIS A 515 -4.58 11.45 -0.32
C HIS A 515 -4.06 12.56 -1.27
N GLU A 516 -4.42 13.83 -1.05
CA GLU A 516 -3.90 14.94 -1.85
C GLU A 516 -2.40 15.15 -1.58
N ALA A 517 -1.99 15.13 -0.31
CA ALA A 517 -0.58 15.23 0.05
C ALA A 517 0.23 14.06 -0.52
N ALA A 518 -0.30 12.83 -0.44
CA ALA A 518 0.33 11.65 -1.02
C ALA A 518 0.46 11.77 -2.54
N LEU A 519 -0.57 12.23 -3.23
CA LEU A 519 -0.57 12.46 -4.66
C LEU A 519 0.49 13.48 -5.10
N LEU A 520 0.52 14.64 -4.44
CA LEU A 520 1.49 15.69 -4.76
C LEU A 520 2.92 15.21 -4.54
N ASN A 521 3.17 14.46 -3.46
CA ASN A 521 4.46 13.83 -3.21
C ASN A 521 4.81 12.78 -4.26
N TYR A 522 3.87 11.92 -4.66
CA TYR A 522 4.07 10.94 -5.71
C TYR A 522 4.44 11.61 -7.05
N GLU A 523 3.71 12.65 -7.47
CA GLU A 523 4.00 13.41 -8.69
C GLU A 523 5.36 14.08 -8.61
N ALA A 524 5.72 14.62 -7.45
CA ALA A 524 7.00 15.26 -7.22
C ALA A 524 8.16 14.26 -7.29
N HIS A 525 8.04 13.10 -6.63
CA HIS A 525 9.04 12.03 -6.68
C HIS A 525 9.19 11.45 -8.11
N ARG A 526 8.07 11.29 -8.83
CA ARG A 526 8.11 10.86 -10.23
C ARG A 526 8.84 11.87 -11.10
N ALA A 527 8.53 13.17 -10.96
CA ALA A 527 9.23 14.22 -11.69
C ALA A 527 10.73 14.27 -11.34
N TYR A 528 11.08 14.02 -10.07
CA TYR A 528 12.45 13.90 -9.61
C TYR A 528 13.17 12.71 -10.26
N GLY A 529 12.56 11.53 -10.27
CA GLY A 529 13.13 10.34 -10.92
C GLY A 529 13.29 10.48 -12.44
N GLU A 530 12.39 11.24 -13.08
CA GLU A 530 12.49 11.62 -14.50
C GLU A 530 13.47 12.80 -14.75
N GLN A 531 14.23 13.22 -13.73
CA GLN A 531 15.17 14.35 -13.76
C GLN A 531 14.54 15.72 -14.15
N ARG A 532 13.22 15.82 -14.07
CA ARG A 532 12.46 17.05 -14.30
C ARG A 532 12.44 17.92 -13.04
N TYR A 533 13.62 18.31 -12.54
CA TYR A 533 13.82 18.93 -11.23
C TYR A 533 12.98 20.19 -11.00
N ARG A 534 12.84 21.08 -12.02
CA ARG A 534 11.99 22.29 -11.90
C ARG A 534 10.52 21.94 -11.67
N SER A 535 10.03 20.85 -12.25
CA SER A 535 8.67 20.37 -12.03
C SER A 535 8.56 19.74 -10.63
N ALA A 536 9.55 18.93 -10.24
CA ALA A 536 9.62 18.34 -8.92
C ALA A 536 9.58 19.40 -7.80
N ILE A 537 10.37 20.47 -7.93
CA ILE A 537 10.39 21.61 -6.99
C ILE A 537 8.98 22.17 -6.80
N ARG A 538 8.27 22.52 -7.88
CA ARG A 538 6.91 23.07 -7.80
C ARG A 538 5.93 22.11 -7.11
N SER A 539 6.02 20.80 -7.40
CA SER A 539 5.13 19.81 -6.79
C SER A 539 5.46 19.58 -5.31
N PHE A 540 6.75 19.57 -4.93
CA PHE A 540 7.14 19.50 -3.51
C PHE A 540 6.74 20.76 -2.72
N GLU A 541 6.86 21.95 -3.31
CA GLU A 541 6.39 23.17 -2.67
C GLU A 541 4.89 23.15 -2.43
N ARG A 542 4.09 22.68 -3.38
CA ARG A 542 2.65 22.47 -3.20
C ARG A 542 2.34 21.41 -2.15
N ALA A 543 3.11 20.32 -2.12
CA ALA A 543 2.96 19.28 -1.11
C ALA A 543 3.28 19.80 0.30
N ASP A 544 4.31 20.64 0.45
CA ASP A 544 4.64 21.28 1.74
C ASP A 544 3.60 22.31 2.16
N GLN A 545 2.95 23.00 1.21
CA GLN A 545 1.80 23.88 1.52
C GLN A 545 0.58 23.09 1.99
N ALA A 546 0.30 21.93 1.36
CA ALA A 546 -0.82 21.07 1.74
C ALA A 546 -0.60 20.38 3.09
N GLN A 547 0.62 19.93 3.35
CA GLN A 547 1.04 19.29 4.60
C GLN A 547 2.44 19.78 5.00
N PRO A 548 2.53 20.85 5.80
CA PRO A 548 3.81 21.46 6.13
C PRO A 548 4.75 20.56 6.92
N ASN A 549 6.05 20.70 6.63
CA ASN A 549 7.13 20.10 7.42
C ASN A 549 7.23 18.57 7.36
N VAL A 550 6.68 17.94 6.34
CA VAL A 550 6.87 16.51 6.11
C VAL A 550 8.31 16.26 5.66
N ALA A 551 9.03 15.40 6.39
CA ALA A 551 10.46 15.17 6.17
C ALA A 551 10.76 14.65 4.75
N SER A 552 9.95 13.76 4.19
CA SER A 552 10.11 13.25 2.81
C SER A 552 9.92 14.34 1.77
N THR A 553 8.94 15.23 1.94
CA THR A 553 8.67 16.37 1.07
C THR A 553 9.84 17.34 1.06
N LEU A 554 10.30 17.76 2.26
CA LEU A 554 11.44 18.68 2.39
C LEU A 554 12.75 18.08 1.88
N ARG A 555 12.96 16.77 2.08
CA ARG A 555 14.11 16.04 1.49
C ARG A 555 14.04 16.07 -0.03
N GLY A 556 12.90 15.74 -0.62
CA GLY A 556 12.69 15.79 -2.07
C GLY A 556 12.92 17.17 -2.66
N LEU A 557 12.44 18.22 -1.97
CA LEU A 557 12.68 19.61 -2.35
C LEU A 557 14.16 19.97 -2.28
N LEU A 558 14.85 19.60 -1.20
CA LEU A 558 16.28 19.87 -1.00
C LEU A 558 17.14 19.27 -2.12
N PHE A 559 16.94 17.99 -2.41
CA PHE A 559 17.67 17.32 -3.49
C PHE A 559 17.27 17.82 -4.87
N SER A 560 15.99 18.13 -5.10
CA SER A 560 15.54 18.70 -6.38
C SER A 560 16.17 20.07 -6.66
N THR A 561 16.28 20.94 -5.64
CA THR A 561 16.95 22.25 -5.78
C THR A 561 18.46 22.10 -6.02
N TYR A 562 19.09 21.13 -5.36
CA TYR A 562 20.52 20.84 -5.54
C TYR A 562 20.83 20.36 -6.97
N TYR A 563 20.08 19.37 -7.48
CA TYR A 563 20.28 18.85 -8.83
C TYR A 563 19.79 19.79 -9.93
N ALA A 564 18.83 20.68 -9.63
CA ALA A 564 18.50 21.81 -10.51
C ALA A 564 19.60 22.91 -10.54
N GLN A 565 20.69 22.71 -9.78
CA GLN A 565 21.80 23.67 -9.62
C GLN A 565 21.38 25.04 -9.05
N ASN A 566 20.22 25.09 -8.36
CA ASN A 566 19.79 26.33 -7.69
C ASN A 566 20.43 26.41 -6.28
N TYR A 567 21.75 26.55 -6.26
CA TYR A 567 22.56 26.42 -5.04
C TYR A 567 22.22 27.46 -3.97
N ALA A 568 21.80 28.67 -4.36
CA ALA A 568 21.38 29.70 -3.40
C ALA A 568 20.11 29.27 -2.65
N TYR A 569 19.11 28.78 -3.36
CA TYR A 569 17.88 28.26 -2.74
C TYR A 569 18.15 26.99 -1.91
N THR A 570 19.00 26.11 -2.43
CA THR A 570 19.41 24.88 -1.72
C THR A 570 20.05 25.21 -0.37
N ASP A 571 21.01 26.15 -0.32
CA ASP A 571 21.70 26.52 0.92
C ASP A 571 20.77 27.23 1.92
N SER A 572 19.89 28.09 1.41
CA SER A 572 18.83 28.74 2.22
C SER A 572 17.89 27.69 2.85
N LEU A 573 17.42 26.74 2.04
CA LEU A 573 16.54 25.66 2.50
C LEU A 573 17.26 24.74 3.52
N ALA A 574 18.51 24.34 3.25
CA ALA A 574 19.32 23.55 4.16
C ALA A 574 19.50 24.27 5.51
N THR A 575 19.77 25.58 5.48
CA THR A 575 19.91 26.41 6.66
C THR A 575 18.60 26.48 7.45
N ALA A 576 17.46 26.64 6.76
CA ALA A 576 16.13 26.65 7.40
C ALA A 576 15.82 25.31 8.08
N ILE A 577 16.15 24.19 7.42
CA ILE A 577 15.99 22.83 7.97
C ILE A 577 16.83 22.66 9.24
N LEU A 578 18.08 23.10 9.24
CA LEU A 578 18.99 22.97 10.39
C LEU A 578 18.55 23.81 11.59
N ARG A 579 18.02 25.01 11.35
CA ARG A 579 17.51 25.91 12.41
C ARG A 579 16.20 25.44 13.03
N ARG A 580 15.44 24.59 12.35
CA ARG A 580 14.12 24.17 12.81
C ARG A 580 14.25 23.03 13.82
N PRO A 581 13.82 23.19 15.09
CA PRO A 581 13.92 22.16 16.12
C PRO A 581 13.19 20.85 15.74
N SER A 582 12.01 20.99 15.11
CA SER A 582 11.15 19.86 14.69
C SER A 582 11.63 19.10 13.46
N SER A 583 12.69 19.55 12.77
CA SER A 583 13.26 18.79 11.67
C SER A 583 13.86 17.48 12.17
N SER A 584 13.52 16.37 11.49
CA SER A 584 14.05 15.06 11.81
C SER A 584 15.59 15.00 11.68
N VAL A 585 16.22 14.12 12.46
CA VAL A 585 17.69 13.95 12.42
C VAL A 585 18.17 13.60 11.01
N GLY A 586 17.47 12.70 10.30
CA GLY A 586 17.82 12.34 8.93
C GLY A 586 17.77 13.51 7.95
N LEU A 587 16.75 14.38 8.07
CA LEU A 587 16.64 15.57 7.24
C LEU A 587 17.75 16.59 7.55
N LYS A 588 18.11 16.75 8.84
CA LYS A 588 19.25 17.58 9.24
C LYS A 588 20.57 17.04 8.70
N VAL A 589 20.75 15.72 8.72
CA VAL A 589 21.93 15.08 8.13
C VAL A 589 21.99 15.30 6.63
N ASP A 590 20.89 15.14 5.90
CA ASP A 590 20.84 15.45 4.46
C ASP A 590 21.21 16.92 4.20
N ALA A 591 20.71 17.85 5.02
CA ALA A 591 21.05 19.27 4.90
C ALA A 591 22.54 19.53 5.17
N LEU A 592 23.15 18.90 6.18
CA LEU A 592 24.58 18.99 6.45
C LEU A 592 25.42 18.42 5.30
N MET A 593 25.03 17.26 4.77
CA MET A 593 25.70 16.63 3.61
C MET A 593 25.68 17.55 2.40
N ILE A 594 24.53 18.15 2.07
CA ILE A 594 24.37 19.10 0.97
C ILE A 594 25.18 20.38 1.20
N GLN A 595 25.21 20.93 2.40
CA GLN A 595 26.08 22.08 2.72
C GLN A 595 27.57 21.73 2.58
N GLY A 596 27.96 20.52 2.98
CA GLY A 596 29.31 20.00 2.73
C GLY A 596 29.63 19.91 1.24
N ASP A 597 28.70 19.41 0.43
CA ASP A 597 28.85 19.32 -1.02
C ASP A 597 28.99 20.69 -1.67
N LEU A 598 28.16 21.67 -1.26
CA LEU A 598 28.26 23.04 -1.72
C LEU A 598 29.58 23.72 -1.35
N ALA A 599 30.08 23.47 -0.13
CA ALA A 599 31.39 23.95 0.30
C ALA A 599 32.53 23.33 -0.51
N TRP A 600 32.48 22.01 -0.75
CA TRP A 600 33.47 21.33 -1.57
C TRP A 600 33.45 21.79 -3.04
N LYS A 601 32.29 22.08 -3.59
CA LYS A 601 32.18 22.69 -4.94
C LYS A 601 32.85 24.06 -5.02
N ARG A 602 32.82 24.84 -3.92
CA ARG A 602 33.52 26.15 -3.80
C ARG A 602 35.01 26.01 -3.41
N ASP A 603 35.53 24.77 -3.31
CA ASP A 603 36.87 24.41 -2.86
C ASP A 603 37.17 24.76 -1.39
N ASP A 604 36.14 25.01 -0.59
CA ASP A 604 36.24 25.24 0.85
C ASP A 604 36.22 23.90 1.59
N ARG A 605 37.42 23.33 1.72
CA ARG A 605 37.61 22.00 2.32
C ARG A 605 37.34 21.98 3.80
N SER A 606 37.68 23.04 4.50
CA SER A 606 37.55 23.09 5.93
C SER A 606 36.08 23.02 6.37
N VAL A 607 35.25 23.81 5.70
CA VAL A 607 33.80 23.79 5.90
C VAL A 607 33.22 22.45 5.44
N ALA A 608 33.63 21.90 4.28
CA ALA A 608 33.15 20.61 3.81
C ALA A 608 33.43 19.49 4.84
N GLN A 609 34.66 19.40 5.36
CA GLN A 609 35.02 18.43 6.39
C GLN A 609 34.22 18.60 7.68
N GLU A 610 34.03 19.85 8.13
CA GLU A 610 33.22 20.15 9.30
C GLU A 610 31.77 19.65 9.13
N ARG A 611 31.15 19.95 8.01
CA ARG A 611 29.78 19.55 7.72
C ARG A 611 29.63 18.03 7.62
N TYR A 612 30.54 17.33 6.94
CA TYR A 612 30.48 15.85 6.86
C TYR A 612 30.74 15.18 8.21
N ARG A 613 31.68 15.69 9.04
CA ARG A 613 31.88 15.18 10.40
C ARG A 613 30.65 15.43 11.28
N SER A 614 30.04 16.60 11.16
CA SER A 614 28.78 16.92 11.87
C SER A 614 27.63 16.01 11.44
N ALA A 615 27.54 15.68 10.14
CA ALA A 615 26.57 14.72 9.64
C ALA A 615 26.83 13.32 10.18
N LEU A 616 28.06 12.84 10.10
CA LEU A 616 28.48 11.51 10.57
C LEU A 616 28.24 11.33 12.08
N SER A 617 28.50 12.36 12.91
CA SER A 617 28.27 12.31 14.35
C SER A 617 26.83 12.08 14.78
N GLN A 618 25.87 12.26 13.87
CA GLN A 618 24.45 12.02 14.13
C GLN A 618 24.04 10.55 13.97
N HIS A 619 24.82 9.77 13.22
CA HIS A 619 24.55 8.35 12.92
C HIS A 619 23.11 8.09 12.47
N ALA A 620 22.57 8.93 11.59
CA ALA A 620 21.17 8.89 11.19
C ALA A 620 20.82 7.63 10.37
N SER A 621 21.71 7.20 9.48
CA SER A 621 21.58 5.94 8.74
C SER A 621 22.94 5.43 8.28
N GLU A 622 23.09 4.11 8.18
CA GLU A 622 24.33 3.51 7.63
C GLU A 622 24.67 4.01 6.21
N ARG A 623 23.64 4.32 5.42
CA ARG A 623 23.83 4.86 4.07
C ARG A 623 24.50 6.23 4.09
N THR A 624 23.96 7.16 4.86
CA THR A 624 24.51 8.52 4.97
C THR A 624 25.87 8.53 5.69
N ASP A 625 26.03 7.66 6.66
CA ASP A 625 27.31 7.50 7.36
C ASP A 625 28.39 7.03 6.39
N ARG A 626 28.14 5.97 5.58
CA ARG A 626 29.07 5.50 4.54
C ARG A 626 29.39 6.58 3.50
N GLU A 627 28.39 7.37 3.10
CA GLU A 627 28.60 8.48 2.15
C GLU A 627 29.51 9.55 2.76
N ALA A 628 29.27 9.96 3.99
CA ALA A 628 30.11 10.92 4.72
C ALA A 628 31.56 10.41 4.87
N ILE A 629 31.72 9.12 5.26
CA ILE A 629 33.04 8.47 5.41
C ILE A 629 33.81 8.47 4.09
N VAL A 630 33.15 8.10 2.97
CA VAL A 630 33.79 8.12 1.63
C VAL A 630 34.24 9.53 1.25
N LYS A 631 33.38 10.55 1.48
CA LYS A 631 33.72 11.95 1.19
C LYS A 631 34.86 12.46 2.06
N LEU A 632 34.85 12.16 3.36
CA LEU A 632 35.95 12.51 4.28
C LEU A 632 37.26 11.85 3.90
N ALA A 633 37.27 10.53 3.69
CA ALA A 633 38.47 9.78 3.28
C ALA A 633 39.04 10.30 1.94
N THR A 634 38.18 10.77 1.05
CA THR A 634 38.62 11.38 -0.22
C THR A 634 39.21 12.77 -0.02
N LEU A 635 38.60 13.60 0.85
CA LEU A 635 39.13 14.95 1.17
C LEU A 635 40.53 14.89 1.85
N ASP A 636 40.79 13.84 2.62
CA ASP A 636 42.11 13.63 3.27
C ASP A 636 43.19 13.22 2.27
N ARG A 637 42.83 12.72 1.06
CA ARG A 637 43.77 12.29 0.01
C ARG A 637 43.96 13.40 -1.07
N ARG A 638 44.83 14.35 -0.78
CA ARG A 638 45.07 15.55 -1.62
C ARG A 638 45.29 15.25 -3.10
N ARG A 639 45.94 14.12 -3.45
CA ARG A 639 46.29 13.77 -4.83
C ARG A 639 45.05 13.41 -5.69
N VAL A 640 44.07 12.76 -5.10
CA VAL A 640 42.89 12.23 -5.83
C VAL A 640 41.62 13.07 -5.63
N GLN A 641 41.60 13.97 -4.65
CA GLN A 641 40.37 14.65 -4.24
C GLN A 641 39.74 15.51 -5.36
N ARG A 642 40.55 16.13 -6.25
CA ARG A 642 40.03 16.99 -7.33
C ARG A 642 39.28 16.15 -8.37
N SER A 643 39.84 15.01 -8.79
CA SER A 643 39.20 14.09 -9.72
C SER A 643 37.99 13.40 -9.06
N MET A 644 38.12 13.00 -7.82
CA MET A 644 37.01 12.34 -7.09
C MET A 644 35.87 13.27 -6.72
N ARG A 645 36.09 14.60 -6.62
CA ARG A 645 35.04 15.59 -6.37
C ARG A 645 33.94 15.49 -7.42
N ASP A 646 34.30 15.51 -8.70
CA ASP A 646 33.31 15.45 -9.77
C ASP A 646 32.57 14.11 -9.81
N TYR A 647 33.25 13.02 -9.41
CA TYR A 647 32.60 11.72 -9.20
C TYR A 647 31.60 11.72 -8.06
N LEU A 648 31.97 12.24 -6.87
CA LEU A 648 31.17 12.15 -5.66
C LEU A 648 30.03 13.18 -5.58
N LEU A 649 30.16 14.33 -6.28
CA LEU A 649 29.18 15.43 -6.24
C LEU A 649 28.33 15.51 -7.51
N ALA A 650 28.55 14.65 -8.49
CA ALA A 650 27.74 14.57 -9.70
C ALA A 650 26.45 13.76 -9.46
N HIS A 651 25.53 13.87 -10.42
CA HIS A 651 24.29 13.06 -10.38
C HIS A 651 24.62 11.55 -10.48
N PRO A 652 23.89 10.68 -9.77
CA PRO A 652 24.14 9.23 -9.74
C PRO A 652 24.19 8.53 -11.11
N ASP A 653 23.47 9.02 -12.12
CA ASP A 653 23.26 8.31 -13.41
C ASP A 653 24.30 8.58 -14.48
N GLU A 654 25.38 9.35 -14.19
CA GLU A 654 26.41 9.64 -15.19
C GLU A 654 27.39 8.47 -15.36
N GLY A 655 27.31 7.76 -16.48
CA GLY A 655 28.03 6.50 -16.74
C GLY A 655 29.57 6.57 -16.85
N TYR A 656 30.18 7.76 -16.94
CA TYR A 656 31.64 7.93 -17.02
C TYR A 656 32.36 7.79 -15.68
N LYS A 657 31.62 7.60 -14.58
CA LYS A 657 32.11 7.70 -13.19
C LYS A 657 33.15 6.65 -12.82
N ILE A 658 33.00 5.42 -13.26
CA ILE A 658 33.95 4.34 -12.92
C ILE A 658 35.35 4.65 -13.50
N ARG A 659 35.41 5.30 -14.67
CA ARG A 659 36.67 5.71 -15.26
C ARG A 659 37.41 6.74 -14.42
N VAL A 660 36.68 7.70 -13.83
CA VAL A 660 37.26 8.72 -12.95
C VAL A 660 37.92 8.10 -11.71
N VAL A 661 37.24 7.08 -11.13
CA VAL A 661 37.81 6.34 -9.99
C VAL A 661 39.02 5.53 -10.40
N GLY A 662 38.99 4.92 -11.61
CA GLY A 662 40.17 4.24 -12.19
C GLY A 662 41.37 5.21 -12.43
N ASP A 663 41.10 6.43 -12.87
CA ASP A 663 42.13 7.48 -13.01
C ASP A 663 42.69 7.88 -11.61
N ALA A 664 41.84 8.00 -10.61
CA ALA A 664 42.28 8.26 -9.25
C ALA A 664 43.19 7.15 -8.71
N LEU A 665 42.88 5.86 -9.00
CA LEU A 665 43.73 4.73 -8.61
C LEU A 665 45.07 4.66 -9.36
N ARG A 666 45.16 5.23 -10.56
CA ARG A 666 46.46 5.39 -11.26
C ARG A 666 47.36 6.43 -10.59
N ILE A 667 46.77 7.44 -9.95
CA ILE A 667 47.45 8.49 -9.23
C ILE A 667 47.88 7.99 -7.82
N ASP A 668 47.00 7.22 -7.17
CA ASP A 668 47.18 6.68 -5.81
C ASP A 668 46.62 5.23 -5.74
N ALA A 669 47.49 4.26 -6.04
CA ALA A 669 47.13 2.84 -6.06
C ALA A 669 46.73 2.27 -4.67
N ASP A 670 47.14 2.95 -3.59
CA ASP A 670 46.84 2.56 -2.22
C ASP A 670 45.59 3.22 -1.64
N PHE A 671 44.81 3.86 -2.50
CA PHE A 671 43.52 4.45 -2.11
C PHE A 671 42.46 3.34 -1.94
N ALA A 672 42.40 2.75 -0.75
CA ALA A 672 41.49 1.64 -0.43
C ALA A 672 40.00 1.94 -0.77
N VAL A 673 39.51 3.17 -0.50
CA VAL A 673 38.16 3.60 -0.80
C VAL A 673 37.89 3.63 -2.30
N GLY A 674 38.89 3.97 -3.13
CA GLY A 674 38.77 3.89 -4.58
C GLY A 674 38.54 2.47 -5.08
N HIS A 675 39.27 1.48 -4.54
CA HIS A 675 39.03 0.08 -4.86
C HIS A 675 37.62 -0.37 -4.41
N TYR A 676 37.19 0.00 -3.21
CA TYR A 676 35.82 -0.26 -2.75
C TYR A 676 34.77 0.31 -3.71
N LEU A 677 34.94 1.55 -4.19
CA LEU A 677 33.98 2.21 -5.10
C LEU A 677 33.89 1.51 -6.46
N ILE A 678 35.03 1.05 -7.03
CA ILE A 678 35.02 0.24 -8.26
C ILE A 678 34.34 -1.10 -8.02
N GLY A 679 34.72 -1.81 -6.94
CA GLY A 679 34.09 -3.08 -6.58
C GLY A 679 32.57 -2.93 -6.43
N ARG A 680 32.14 -1.88 -5.74
CA ARG A 680 30.72 -1.59 -5.55
C ARG A 680 29.99 -1.29 -6.87
N ARG A 681 30.63 -0.57 -7.78
CA ARG A 681 30.02 -0.30 -9.11
C ARG A 681 29.88 -1.59 -9.92
N LEU A 682 30.93 -2.41 -9.97
CA LEU A 682 30.89 -3.71 -10.62
C LEU A 682 29.85 -4.65 -10.00
N PHE A 683 29.67 -4.60 -8.67
CA PHE A 683 28.62 -5.31 -7.98
C PHE A 683 27.22 -4.85 -8.46
N GLN A 684 26.99 -3.53 -8.58
CA GLN A 684 25.73 -2.97 -9.08
C GLN A 684 25.45 -3.34 -10.55
N GLU A 685 26.50 -3.57 -11.33
CA GLU A 685 26.44 -4.05 -12.72
C GLU A 685 26.36 -5.59 -12.81
N GLU A 686 26.14 -6.28 -11.69
CA GLU A 686 26.10 -7.76 -11.59
C GLU A 686 27.38 -8.46 -12.09
N SER A 687 28.48 -7.71 -12.21
CA SER A 687 29.81 -8.21 -12.60
C SER A 687 30.58 -8.71 -11.39
N PHE A 688 29.98 -9.68 -10.68
CA PHE A 688 30.44 -10.14 -9.36
C PHE A 688 31.87 -10.68 -9.36
N ARG A 689 32.22 -11.50 -10.37
CA ARG A 689 33.60 -12.04 -10.51
C ARG A 689 34.63 -10.93 -10.66
N SER A 690 34.31 -9.88 -11.43
CA SER A 690 35.19 -8.73 -11.63
C SER A 690 35.28 -7.84 -10.40
N ALA A 691 34.26 -7.82 -9.53
CA ALA A 691 34.24 -7.03 -8.31
C ALA A 691 35.12 -7.62 -7.19
N ILE A 692 35.25 -8.96 -7.11
CA ILE A 692 35.99 -9.66 -6.05
C ILE A 692 37.42 -9.12 -5.86
N PRO A 693 38.30 -9.01 -6.89
CA PRO A 693 39.66 -8.55 -6.69
C PRO A 693 39.74 -7.11 -6.14
N TYR A 694 38.78 -6.26 -6.48
CA TYR A 694 38.73 -4.89 -5.95
C TYR A 694 38.34 -4.87 -4.46
N PHE A 695 37.34 -5.65 -4.04
CA PHE A 695 36.97 -5.76 -2.64
C PHE A 695 38.09 -6.40 -1.80
N VAL A 696 38.76 -7.42 -2.32
CA VAL A 696 39.94 -8.02 -1.67
C VAL A 696 41.08 -7.00 -1.52
N LYS A 697 41.36 -6.22 -2.59
CA LYS A 697 42.39 -5.19 -2.52
C LYS A 697 42.03 -4.09 -1.54
N ALA A 698 40.78 -3.62 -1.51
CA ALA A 698 40.31 -2.66 -0.52
C ALA A 698 40.44 -3.16 0.92
N TYR A 699 40.18 -4.45 1.14
CA TYR A 699 40.34 -5.09 2.46
C TYR A 699 41.81 -5.17 2.87
N THR A 700 42.71 -5.60 1.98
CA THR A 700 44.16 -5.72 2.24
C THR A 700 44.84 -4.37 2.47
N LEU A 701 44.39 -3.31 1.81
CA LEU A 701 44.84 -1.94 2.03
C LEU A 701 44.33 -1.30 3.32
N THR A 702 43.47 -2.00 4.02
CA THR A 702 42.84 -1.59 5.28
C THR A 702 42.05 -0.30 5.18
N ILE A 703 40.71 -0.44 4.94
CA ILE A 703 39.78 0.67 5.14
C ILE A 703 39.76 1.00 6.63
N GLU A 704 40.12 2.23 6.99
CA GLU A 704 40.28 2.63 8.42
C GLU A 704 38.93 2.57 9.17
N ASP A 705 37.86 3.04 8.52
CA ASP A 705 36.55 3.10 9.12
C ASP A 705 35.90 1.71 9.22
N PRO A 706 35.40 1.29 10.41
CA PRO A 706 34.84 -0.03 10.64
C PRO A 706 33.57 -0.29 9.85
N LEU A 707 32.67 0.72 9.69
CA LEU A 707 31.41 0.58 8.98
C LEU A 707 31.64 0.32 7.48
N LEU A 708 32.57 1.07 6.89
CA LEU A 708 32.90 0.90 5.47
C LEU A 708 33.68 -0.40 5.21
N ARG A 709 34.52 -0.81 6.16
CA ARG A 709 35.24 -2.10 6.10
C ARG A 709 34.26 -3.27 6.14
N GLU A 710 33.31 -3.21 7.01
CA GLU A 710 32.26 -4.24 7.12
C GLU A 710 31.39 -4.32 5.86
N GLU A 711 30.98 -3.17 5.30
CA GLU A 711 30.23 -3.13 4.05
C GLU A 711 31.05 -3.73 2.88
N ASN A 712 32.37 -3.44 2.82
CA ASN A 712 33.26 -4.06 1.85
C ASN A 712 33.27 -5.59 1.96
N LEU A 713 33.37 -6.12 3.19
CA LEU A 713 33.29 -7.56 3.43
C LEU A 713 31.93 -8.12 3.08
N ARG A 714 30.85 -7.44 3.41
CA ARG A 714 29.49 -7.87 3.09
C ARG A 714 29.30 -8.00 1.57
N LEU A 715 29.74 -7.01 0.81
CA LEU A 715 29.66 -7.05 -0.66
C LEU A 715 30.56 -8.13 -1.25
N LEU A 716 31.75 -8.37 -0.66
CA LEU A 716 32.62 -9.47 -1.05
C LEU A 716 31.95 -10.84 -0.82
N GLY A 717 31.33 -11.03 0.34
CA GLY A 717 30.57 -12.25 0.65
C GLY A 717 29.42 -12.48 -0.34
N LEU A 718 28.69 -11.42 -0.70
CA LEU A 718 27.64 -11.48 -1.71
C LEU A 718 28.20 -11.82 -3.10
N CYS A 719 29.34 -11.24 -3.51
CA CYS A 719 29.98 -11.61 -4.77
C CYS A 719 30.33 -13.10 -4.82
N TYR A 720 30.92 -13.65 -3.75
CA TYR A 720 31.18 -15.09 -3.67
C TYR A 720 29.91 -15.92 -3.73
N PHE A 721 28.83 -15.47 -3.08
CA PHE A 721 27.53 -16.17 -3.12
C PHE A 721 26.97 -16.22 -4.55
N TYR A 722 26.93 -15.10 -5.26
CA TYR A 722 26.43 -15.03 -6.64
C TYR A 722 27.30 -15.83 -7.63
N GLU A 723 28.62 -15.91 -7.38
CA GLU A 723 29.54 -16.77 -8.14
C GLU A 723 29.46 -18.25 -7.70
N LYS A 724 28.46 -18.61 -6.86
CA LYS A 724 28.24 -19.96 -6.34
C LYS A 724 29.41 -20.53 -5.53
N ASN A 725 30.26 -19.67 -5.01
CA ASN A 725 31.36 -20.02 -4.10
C ASN A 725 30.88 -19.88 -2.64
N TYR A 726 29.96 -20.79 -2.27
CA TYR A 726 29.23 -20.69 -1.00
C TYR A 726 30.13 -20.86 0.24
N ASP A 727 31.24 -21.58 0.11
CA ASP A 727 32.19 -21.80 1.22
C ASP A 727 32.88 -20.47 1.60
N HIS A 728 33.48 -19.78 0.63
CA HIS A 728 34.09 -18.48 0.88
C HIS A 728 33.05 -17.43 1.30
N ALA A 729 31.86 -17.43 0.72
CA ALA A 729 30.77 -16.56 1.16
C ALA A 729 30.43 -16.78 2.63
N SER A 730 30.29 -18.06 3.03
CA SER A 730 29.99 -18.45 4.42
C SER A 730 31.07 -17.99 5.40
N GLU A 731 32.35 -18.11 5.03
CA GLU A 731 33.49 -17.66 5.84
C GLU A 731 33.46 -16.14 6.08
N VAL A 732 33.23 -15.37 5.02
CA VAL A 732 33.12 -13.90 5.09
C VAL A 732 31.97 -13.50 6.00
N PHE A 733 30.77 -14.10 5.83
CA PHE A 733 29.62 -13.77 6.68
C PHE A 733 29.83 -14.19 8.15
N LYS A 734 30.49 -15.31 8.43
CA LYS A 734 30.89 -15.69 9.79
C LYS A 734 31.82 -14.67 10.40
N GLN A 735 32.80 -14.18 9.64
CA GLN A 735 33.72 -13.13 10.10
C GLN A 735 32.96 -11.89 10.52
N ILE A 736 32.01 -11.39 9.70
CA ILE A 736 31.19 -10.22 10.03
C ILE A 736 30.33 -10.50 11.28
N ALA A 737 29.73 -11.70 11.38
CA ALA A 737 28.91 -12.07 12.53
C ALA A 737 29.70 -12.09 13.84
N SER A 738 30.96 -12.53 13.79
CA SER A 738 31.84 -12.64 14.99
C SER A 738 32.38 -11.30 15.47
N THR A 739 32.46 -10.30 14.57
CA THR A 739 33.03 -8.97 14.89
C THR A 739 31.98 -7.91 15.14
N SER A 740 30.70 -8.18 14.84
CA SER A 740 29.62 -7.19 15.00
C SER A 740 29.06 -7.16 16.42
N ASP A 741 28.98 -5.97 17.01
CA ASP A 741 28.34 -5.74 18.32
C ASP A 741 26.82 -5.70 18.23
N ALA A 742 26.24 -5.41 17.05
CA ALA A 742 24.80 -5.27 16.84
C ALA A 742 24.10 -6.63 16.72
N ALA A 743 23.19 -6.93 17.64
CA ALA A 743 22.47 -8.21 17.68
C ALA A 743 21.69 -8.52 16.40
N ALA A 744 20.96 -7.53 15.86
CA ALA A 744 20.21 -7.68 14.60
C ALA A 744 21.13 -8.04 13.42
N LYS A 745 22.31 -7.44 13.37
CA LYS A 745 23.31 -7.70 12.33
C LYS A 745 23.91 -9.10 12.43
N ARG A 746 24.22 -9.56 13.65
CA ARG A 746 24.69 -10.94 13.87
C ARG A 746 23.68 -11.97 13.37
N VAL A 747 22.40 -11.78 13.70
CA VAL A 747 21.31 -12.67 13.25
C VAL A 747 21.23 -12.71 11.73
N ARG A 748 21.29 -11.55 11.07
CA ARG A 748 21.27 -11.44 9.61
C ARG A 748 22.46 -12.17 8.96
N MET A 749 23.65 -12.02 9.50
CA MET A 749 24.83 -12.68 8.97
C MET A 749 24.77 -14.20 9.18
N GLN A 750 24.23 -14.66 10.30
CA GLN A 750 23.95 -16.08 10.52
C GLN A 750 22.97 -16.66 9.51
N GLU A 751 21.93 -15.92 9.17
CA GLU A 751 21.02 -16.33 8.08
C GLU A 751 21.75 -16.50 6.75
N TRP A 752 22.65 -15.57 6.41
CA TRP A 752 23.48 -15.71 5.20
C TRP A 752 24.39 -16.95 5.26
N VAL A 753 24.96 -17.29 6.42
CA VAL A 753 25.72 -18.54 6.60
C VAL A 753 24.85 -19.77 6.39
N GLU A 754 23.62 -19.79 6.92
CA GLU A 754 22.65 -20.87 6.72
C GLU A 754 22.24 -20.99 5.26
N ARG A 755 21.95 -19.86 4.60
CA ARG A 755 21.62 -19.78 3.17
C ARG A 755 22.76 -20.34 2.31
N CYS A 756 24.01 -19.96 2.59
CA CYS A 756 25.17 -20.53 1.88
C CYS A 756 25.23 -22.06 2.01
N ARG A 757 25.04 -22.61 3.21
CA ARG A 757 25.01 -24.05 3.43
C ARG A 757 23.86 -24.73 2.67
N TRP A 758 22.67 -24.16 2.73
CA TRP A 758 21.49 -24.64 2.02
C TRP A 758 21.71 -24.71 0.52
N PHE A 759 22.24 -23.65 -0.08
CA PHE A 759 22.52 -23.59 -1.51
C PHE A 759 23.67 -24.54 -1.93
N ALA A 760 24.67 -24.71 -1.08
CA ALA A 760 25.77 -25.66 -1.32
C ALA A 760 25.27 -27.11 -1.44
N THR A 761 24.33 -27.52 -0.59
CA THR A 761 23.77 -28.89 -0.61
C THR A 761 22.93 -29.20 -1.84
N ARG A 762 22.47 -28.17 -2.57
CA ARG A 762 21.62 -28.29 -3.76
C ARG A 762 22.34 -28.01 -5.08
N LYS A 763 23.62 -27.75 -5.05
CA LYS A 763 24.47 -27.46 -6.23
C LYS A 763 24.58 -28.63 -7.21
N GLY A 764 24.07 -29.83 -6.89
CA GLY A 764 24.16 -31.04 -7.70
C GLY A 764 22.85 -31.74 -7.99
N SER A 765 21.69 -31.20 -7.56
CA SER A 765 20.40 -31.78 -7.89
C SER A 765 19.94 -31.24 -9.25
N PRO A 766 19.71 -32.08 -10.28
CA PRO A 766 19.01 -31.62 -11.48
C PRO A 766 17.58 -31.24 -11.08
N GLY A 767 17.17 -30.00 -11.40
CA GLY A 767 15.82 -29.45 -11.17
C GLY A 767 14.75 -30.10 -12.03
#